data_db94b2012ceb7c932f26d1ca317b9178
#
_entry.id   db94b2012ceb7c932f26d1ca317b9178
#
_cell.length_a   1.000
_cell.length_b   1.000
_cell.length_c   1.000
_cell.angle_alpha   90.00
_cell.angle_beta   90.00
_cell.angle_gamma   90.00
#
_symmetry.space_group_name_H-M   'P 1'
#
loop_
_entity.id
_entity.type
_entity.pdbx_description
1 polymer ?
#
loop_
_entity_poly.entity_id
_entity_poly.type
_entity_poly.pdbx_seq_one_letter_code
_entity_poly.pdbx_strand_id
1 'polypeptide(L)'
;MADAIRVSGPIGGTDKTLTFETGKLALQSQGAVVASIGNSIVLATANAAKDVRPGIDFFPLTVDVEERAYAAGKIPGAFFRREGRPSEAAILTCRLTDRPLRPAFPDGFRNEVQIVLTILGADQVNPHDVLSINAASAALMISGIPFDGPIGAVRIGYSQDGKWIAHPTYAEGEEGTFELVVAGRELDNGDVAIMMVEAGGTEKSFDYYANGAPKVDEVVLAGGLDASKQYIKESIALQRQLLASVIATRGPITPLKYTPVLDYGDDVWTAVEAVATPLLADAVKIALKADRNAATDAAGNAAVEKLAGSADAPFVGRDKEIKEAVRSLTKKLVRKRIVEDGIRIDGRGPRDLRAVTAEVGVLRTAHGSGLFQRGETQVMNVTTLAMPRMNQMLDTLSPITEKRYIHHYNMAPWANGETGRVGTPKRREIGHGVLAERALLPVVPSQEEFAYALRLVSEVMSSNGSTSMASVCSSSLSLMDAGVPLKAAVAGIAMGLIYAEGKYLSLTDILGAEDAFGDMDFKVAGTADAVTALQLDTKIDGIPADVLAAALEQAKEARLKILDVMNAAISKGRDTVAESAPKIISINIPMDKIGEVIGPKGKVINTIQQETGADIAVDDDGVVGIVTIAAVEGWRMEDAKARILAIVDPPKAELGAIYNGRVVSITKFGAFVNILPGRDGLIHISKLGGGKRINNVEDVLSLGQEIEVRVEDIDDKGKVSLTLAGDPPAPAASSSAPASAPRAAAPAADGPVTVSFDDAFDSEISSEIGDLGPGGAAGGEGSSGRDDRGGRGGRDRGPRRHR
;
A
#
# COMPACT_ATOMS: atom_id res chain seq x y z
N MET A 1 34.96 1.26 27.94
CA MET A 1 33.83 1.71 27.18
C MET A 1 33.21 2.88 27.91
N ALA A 2 32.86 3.96 27.23
CA ALA A 2 32.14 5.05 27.90
C ALA A 2 30.81 4.48 28.43
N ASP A 3 30.42 4.83 29.65
CA ASP A 3 29.19 4.37 30.25
C ASP A 3 27.99 4.89 29.44
N ALA A 4 27.04 3.99 29.10
CA ALA A 4 25.84 4.36 28.42
C ALA A 4 24.99 5.29 29.30
N ILE A 5 24.54 6.40 28.74
CA ILE A 5 23.60 7.31 29.40
C ILE A 5 22.18 6.89 29.00
N ARG A 6 21.37 6.58 30.02
CA ARG A 6 20.00 6.08 29.82
C ARG A 6 19.01 6.89 30.66
N VAL A 7 17.89 7.24 30.04
CA VAL A 7 16.73 7.82 30.70
C VAL A 7 15.48 7.04 30.35
N SER A 8 14.57 6.90 31.30
CA SER A 8 13.34 6.14 31.12
C SER A 8 12.21 6.78 31.91
N GLY A 9 11.02 6.74 31.36
CA GLY A 9 9.82 7.24 32.04
C GLY A 9 8.56 6.48 31.58
N PRO A 10 7.54 6.44 32.44
CA PRO A 10 6.27 5.83 32.09
C PRO A 10 5.55 6.67 31.03
N ILE A 11 4.73 6.02 30.22
CA ILE A 11 3.77 6.67 29.32
C ILE A 11 2.44 6.72 30.07
N GLY A 12 1.95 7.92 30.35
CA GLY A 12 0.75 8.16 31.13
C GLY A 12 -0.46 7.39 30.63
N GLY A 13 -1.22 6.82 31.53
CA GLY A 13 -2.41 6.01 31.22
C GLY A 13 -2.12 4.60 30.69
N THR A 14 -0.85 4.17 30.66
CA THR A 14 -0.44 2.83 30.23
C THR A 14 0.55 2.20 31.23
N ASP A 15 0.83 0.92 31.07
CA ASP A 15 1.91 0.20 31.79
C ASP A 15 3.26 0.26 31.03
N LYS A 16 3.32 1.00 29.92
CA LYS A 16 4.47 1.06 29.02
C LYS A 16 5.50 2.10 29.50
N THR A 17 6.76 1.84 29.18
CA THR A 17 7.89 2.71 29.48
C THR A 17 8.59 3.09 28.19
N LEU A 18 8.78 4.40 27.96
CA LEU A 18 9.63 4.93 26.90
C LEU A 18 11.05 5.10 27.45
N THR A 19 12.04 4.60 26.73
CA THR A 19 13.44 4.68 27.11
C THR A 19 14.28 5.26 25.99
N PHE A 20 15.24 6.16 26.33
CA PHE A 20 16.30 6.64 25.44
C PHE A 20 17.66 6.30 26.04
N GLU A 21 18.56 5.77 25.19
CA GLU A 21 19.94 5.41 25.55
C GLU A 21 20.93 5.95 24.50
N THR A 22 22.04 6.50 24.93
CA THR A 22 23.14 6.96 24.05
C THR A 22 24.52 6.54 24.58
N GLY A 23 25.52 6.52 23.69
CA GLY A 23 26.91 6.30 24.06
C GLY A 23 27.39 4.85 23.97
N LYS A 24 26.57 3.93 23.53
CA LYS A 24 26.92 2.52 23.35
C LYS A 24 27.06 2.12 21.88
N LEU A 25 26.15 2.56 21.04
CA LEU A 25 26.13 2.25 19.61
C LEU A 25 26.40 3.48 18.75
N ALA A 26 26.86 3.29 17.53
CA ALA A 26 27.08 4.32 16.51
C ALA A 26 27.96 5.50 17.03
N LEU A 27 29.06 5.21 17.69
CA LEU A 27 29.94 6.18 18.38
C LEU A 27 30.59 7.24 17.46
N GLN A 28 30.55 7.05 16.15
CA GLN A 28 31.08 8.01 15.17
C GLN A 28 30.02 8.97 14.62
N SER A 29 28.73 8.71 14.88
CA SER A 29 27.67 9.64 14.51
C SER A 29 27.71 10.89 15.38
N GLN A 30 27.35 12.05 14.79
CA GLN A 30 27.21 13.29 15.55
C GLN A 30 26.15 13.18 16.65
N GLY A 31 25.01 12.54 16.33
CA GLY A 31 23.99 12.13 17.30
C GLY A 31 23.61 10.68 17.09
N ALA A 32 23.54 9.89 18.17
CA ALA A 32 23.09 8.52 18.14
C ALA A 32 22.28 8.19 19.39
N VAL A 33 21.04 7.73 19.21
CA VAL A 33 20.12 7.36 20.29
C VAL A 33 19.45 6.04 19.98
N VAL A 34 19.39 5.16 20.96
CA VAL A 34 18.54 3.97 20.95
C VAL A 34 17.27 4.31 21.72
N ALA A 35 16.12 4.24 21.09
CA ALA A 35 14.82 4.38 21.73
C ALA A 35 14.12 3.02 21.83
N SER A 36 13.36 2.79 22.90
CA SER A 36 12.60 1.54 23.05
C SER A 36 11.28 1.72 23.80
N ILE A 37 10.29 0.95 23.38
CA ILE A 37 9.02 0.66 24.07
C ILE A 37 8.85 -0.85 24.03
N GLY A 38 8.74 -1.51 25.19
CA GLY A 38 8.80 -2.96 25.25
C GLY A 38 10.08 -3.51 24.61
N ASN A 39 9.96 -4.46 23.69
CA ASN A 39 11.08 -5.00 22.93
C ASN A 39 11.16 -4.42 21.50
N SER A 40 10.33 -3.43 21.16
CA SER A 40 10.52 -2.63 19.95
C SER A 40 11.63 -1.61 20.18
N ILE A 41 12.69 -1.66 19.34
CA ILE A 41 13.95 -0.94 19.54
C ILE A 41 14.36 -0.27 18.23
N VAL A 42 14.59 1.03 18.28
CA VAL A 42 15.03 1.84 17.13
C VAL A 42 16.38 2.51 17.47
N LEU A 43 17.38 2.33 16.64
CA LEU A 43 18.61 3.12 16.65
C LEU A 43 18.44 4.28 15.64
N ALA A 44 18.41 5.50 16.14
CA ALA A 44 18.47 6.71 15.34
C ALA A 44 19.88 7.28 15.30
N THR A 45 20.37 7.57 14.10
CA THR A 45 21.64 8.28 13.90
C THR A 45 21.39 9.55 13.11
N ALA A 46 21.99 10.67 13.52
CA ALA A 46 21.89 11.97 12.85
C ALA A 46 23.29 12.46 12.53
N ASN A 47 23.51 12.82 11.26
CA ASN A 47 24.77 13.37 10.77
C ASN A 47 24.50 14.53 9.81
N ALA A 48 25.34 15.56 9.86
CA ALA A 48 25.30 16.66 8.91
C ALA A 48 26.66 16.81 8.21
N ALA A 49 26.61 17.13 6.92
CA ALA A 49 27.81 17.49 6.15
C ALA A 49 28.42 18.77 6.69
N LYS A 50 29.76 18.88 6.66
CA LYS A 50 30.47 20.08 7.12
C LYS A 50 30.30 21.28 6.18
N ASP A 51 30.20 21.00 4.89
CA ASP A 51 30.13 21.99 3.84
C ASP A 51 28.81 21.88 3.05
N VAL A 52 28.37 22.99 2.53
CA VAL A 52 27.20 23.08 1.65
C VAL A 52 27.58 22.66 0.23
N ARG A 53 26.81 21.83 -0.43
CA ARG A 53 27.04 21.49 -1.86
C ARG A 53 26.85 22.74 -2.74
N PRO A 54 27.76 23.00 -3.69
CA PRO A 54 27.59 24.12 -4.61
C PRO A 54 26.25 24.04 -5.38
N GLY A 55 25.56 25.17 -5.44
CA GLY A 55 24.33 25.30 -6.26
C GLY A 55 23.05 24.74 -5.65
N ILE A 56 23.09 24.27 -4.40
CA ILE A 56 21.86 23.81 -3.71
C ILE A 56 21.04 25.01 -3.24
N ASP A 57 19.74 24.93 -3.47
CA ASP A 57 18.77 26.01 -3.16
C ASP A 57 17.64 25.56 -2.21
N PHE A 58 17.76 24.36 -1.65
CA PHE A 58 16.83 23.81 -0.68
C PHE A 58 17.58 23.17 0.49
N PHE A 59 16.89 22.88 1.57
CA PHE A 59 17.44 22.13 2.70
C PHE A 59 17.42 20.62 2.40
N PRO A 60 18.61 20.00 2.23
CA PRO A 60 18.70 18.58 1.87
C PRO A 60 18.65 17.70 3.13
N LEU A 61 17.44 17.48 3.67
CA LEU A 61 17.20 16.49 4.70
C LEU A 61 16.83 15.15 4.07
N THR A 62 17.54 14.10 4.45
CA THR A 62 17.22 12.72 4.09
C THR A 62 16.92 11.93 5.34
N VAL A 63 15.77 11.29 5.39
CA VAL A 63 15.39 10.33 6.44
C VAL A 63 15.25 8.96 5.79
N ASP A 64 16.01 7.98 6.29
CA ASP A 64 15.97 6.60 5.84
C ASP A 64 15.60 5.67 6.99
N VAL A 65 14.73 4.71 6.71
CA VAL A 65 14.32 3.67 7.66
C VAL A 65 14.80 2.33 7.14
N GLU A 66 15.60 1.66 7.95
CA GLU A 66 16.20 0.37 7.66
C GLU A 66 15.52 -0.69 8.52
N GLU A 67 14.52 -1.34 7.96
CA GLU A 67 13.87 -2.50 8.57
C GLU A 67 14.77 -3.72 8.39
N ARG A 68 15.17 -4.33 9.48
CA ARG A 68 16.01 -5.54 9.49
C ARG A 68 15.18 -6.74 9.93
N ALA A 69 15.06 -7.73 9.06
CA ALA A 69 14.26 -8.92 9.31
C ALA A 69 14.64 -9.63 10.63
N TYR A 70 15.93 -9.59 11.00
CA TYR A 70 16.38 -10.13 12.29
C TYR A 70 15.72 -9.47 13.51
N ALA A 71 15.24 -8.23 13.38
CA ALA A 71 14.56 -7.53 14.48
C ALA A 71 13.29 -8.26 14.93
N ALA A 72 12.63 -8.99 14.03
CA ALA A 72 11.50 -9.87 14.32
C ALA A 72 11.87 -11.37 14.29
N GLY A 73 13.18 -11.70 14.37
CA GLY A 73 13.65 -13.08 14.31
C GLY A 73 13.46 -13.77 12.96
N LYS A 74 13.31 -13.02 11.88
CA LYS A 74 13.03 -13.53 10.53
C LYS A 74 14.27 -13.50 9.64
N ILE A 75 14.28 -14.35 8.62
CA ILE A 75 15.16 -14.26 7.46
C ILE A 75 14.29 -13.71 6.32
N PRO A 76 14.76 -12.72 5.53
CA PRO A 76 13.98 -12.17 4.42
C PRO A 76 13.45 -13.23 3.46
N GLY A 77 12.18 -13.13 3.06
CA GLY A 77 11.52 -14.08 2.17
C GLY A 77 12.02 -14.02 0.73
N ALA A 78 12.65 -12.90 0.31
CA ALA A 78 13.18 -12.72 -1.02
C ALA A 78 14.27 -13.75 -1.38
N PHE A 79 14.43 -14.04 -2.67
CA PHE A 79 15.35 -15.07 -3.19
C PHE A 79 16.77 -14.95 -2.61
N PHE A 80 17.34 -13.72 -2.55
CA PHE A 80 18.69 -13.50 -2.01
C PHE A 80 18.78 -13.55 -0.48
N ARG A 81 17.68 -13.79 0.23
CA ARG A 81 17.60 -13.80 1.70
C ARG A 81 18.23 -12.56 2.34
N ARG A 82 18.08 -11.43 1.67
CA ARG A 82 18.59 -10.13 2.09
C ARG A 82 17.51 -9.07 1.88
N GLU A 83 17.47 -8.08 2.77
CA GLU A 83 16.63 -6.89 2.60
C GLU A 83 17.03 -6.16 1.32
N GLY A 84 16.04 -5.88 0.48
CA GLY A 84 16.18 -5.19 -0.79
C GLY A 84 15.75 -3.73 -0.71
N ARG A 85 14.70 -3.38 -1.46
CA ARG A 85 14.11 -2.05 -1.40
C ARG A 85 13.37 -1.85 -0.08
N PRO A 86 13.33 -0.61 0.46
CA PRO A 86 12.52 -0.30 1.63
C PRO A 86 11.06 -0.72 1.41
N SER A 87 10.44 -1.31 2.44
CA SER A 87 9.02 -1.63 2.44
C SER A 87 8.16 -0.37 2.33
N GLU A 88 6.90 -0.51 1.98
CA GLU A 88 5.93 0.61 2.02
C GLU A 88 5.87 1.21 3.43
N ALA A 89 5.84 0.36 4.47
CA ALA A 89 5.84 0.79 5.87
C ALA A 89 7.10 1.61 6.23
N ALA A 90 8.29 1.17 5.80
CA ALA A 90 9.53 1.93 5.98
C ALA A 90 9.48 3.30 5.31
N ILE A 91 8.97 3.39 4.07
CA ILE A 91 8.81 4.66 3.34
C ILE A 91 7.83 5.59 4.05
N LEU A 92 6.73 5.05 4.58
CA LEU A 92 5.77 5.83 5.35
C LEU A 92 6.37 6.34 6.67
N THR A 93 7.14 5.52 7.37
CA THR A 93 7.87 5.91 8.58
C THR A 93 8.91 7.00 8.28
N CYS A 94 9.63 6.92 7.11
CA CYS A 94 10.47 8.03 6.66
C CYS A 94 9.68 9.34 6.55
N ARG A 95 8.50 9.30 5.95
CA ARG A 95 7.63 10.47 5.76
C ARG A 95 7.07 10.99 7.07
N LEU A 96 6.61 10.10 7.96
CA LEU A 96 6.15 10.44 9.30
C LEU A 96 7.23 11.15 10.12
N THR A 97 8.49 10.78 9.94
CA THR A 97 9.63 11.36 10.65
C THR A 97 10.09 12.68 10.01
N ASP A 98 10.19 12.75 8.67
CA ASP A 98 10.65 13.95 7.95
C ASP A 98 9.72 15.15 8.17
N ARG A 99 8.40 14.93 8.14
CA ARG A 99 7.39 15.99 8.16
C ARG A 99 7.45 16.89 9.41
N PRO A 100 7.47 16.37 10.64
CA PRO A 100 7.56 17.22 11.83
C PRO A 100 8.97 17.74 12.12
N LEU A 101 10.02 17.05 11.65
CA LEU A 101 11.40 17.45 11.93
C LEU A 101 11.89 18.55 10.98
N ARG A 102 11.50 18.52 9.72
CA ARG A 102 11.97 19.46 8.70
C ARG A 102 11.71 20.94 9.04
N PRO A 103 10.53 21.34 9.52
CA PRO A 103 10.26 22.73 9.89
C PRO A 103 11.08 23.24 11.10
N ALA A 104 11.64 22.33 11.90
CA ALA A 104 12.42 22.66 13.07
C ALA A 104 13.91 22.94 12.78
N PHE A 105 14.32 23.00 11.53
CA PHE A 105 15.65 23.46 11.15
C PHE A 105 15.61 24.95 10.78
N PRO A 106 16.65 25.72 11.12
CA PRO A 106 16.65 27.16 10.89
C PRO A 106 16.67 27.50 9.38
N ASP A 107 16.04 28.61 9.06
CA ASP A 107 16.07 29.16 7.70
C ASP A 107 17.51 29.41 7.22
N GLY A 108 17.75 29.14 5.94
CA GLY A 108 19.07 29.28 5.34
C GLY A 108 20.07 28.17 5.69
N PHE A 109 19.71 27.20 6.52
CA PHE A 109 20.54 26.02 6.73
C PHE A 109 20.49 25.11 5.51
N ARG A 110 21.64 24.94 4.81
CA ARG A 110 21.74 24.20 3.54
C ARG A 110 22.74 23.03 3.59
N ASN A 111 23.34 22.76 4.75
CA ASN A 111 24.16 21.57 4.93
C ASN A 111 23.27 20.32 4.81
N GLU A 112 23.75 19.30 4.11
CA GLU A 112 23.03 18.03 4.00
C GLU A 112 22.92 17.37 5.38
N VAL A 113 21.72 16.98 5.77
CA VAL A 113 21.44 16.21 7.00
C VAL A 113 20.89 14.86 6.61
N GLN A 114 21.47 13.82 7.18
CA GLN A 114 20.97 12.45 7.05
C GLN A 114 20.61 11.88 8.43
N ILE A 115 19.38 11.38 8.52
CA ILE A 115 18.89 10.64 9.67
C ILE A 115 18.63 9.20 9.19
N VAL A 116 19.27 8.23 9.85
CA VAL A 116 19.05 6.82 9.57
C VAL A 116 18.44 6.16 10.80
N LEU A 117 17.29 5.53 10.61
CA LEU A 117 16.53 4.83 11.62
C LEU A 117 16.66 3.33 11.37
N THR A 118 17.45 2.63 12.17
CA THR A 118 17.63 1.20 12.05
C THR A 118 16.76 0.49 13.09
N ILE A 119 15.84 -0.33 12.63
CA ILE A 119 14.98 -1.10 13.53
C ILE A 119 15.75 -2.33 14.00
N LEU A 120 16.15 -2.32 15.26
CA LEU A 120 16.96 -3.35 15.89
C LEU A 120 16.15 -4.41 16.63
N GLY A 121 14.92 -4.08 17.02
CA GLY A 121 13.96 -4.99 17.66
C GLY A 121 12.55 -4.64 17.23
N ALA A 122 11.74 -5.66 16.94
CA ALA A 122 10.32 -5.55 16.63
C ALA A 122 9.60 -6.72 17.32
N ASP A 123 8.92 -6.41 18.41
CA ASP A 123 8.23 -7.42 19.23
C ASP A 123 6.88 -7.85 18.66
N GLN A 124 6.48 -7.28 17.52
CA GLN A 124 5.18 -7.50 16.89
C GLN A 124 3.96 -7.16 17.79
N VAL A 125 4.23 -6.45 18.87
CA VAL A 125 3.22 -5.93 19.80
C VAL A 125 3.17 -4.40 19.72
N ASN A 126 4.32 -3.73 19.83
CA ASN A 126 4.43 -2.27 19.85
C ASN A 126 4.91 -1.74 18.49
N PRO A 127 4.13 -0.91 17.77
CA PRO A 127 4.58 -0.27 16.54
C PRO A 127 5.85 0.58 16.74
N HIS A 128 6.77 0.54 15.77
CA HIS A 128 8.05 1.24 15.84
C HIS A 128 8.09 2.58 15.10
N ASP A 129 7.05 2.94 14.36
CA ASP A 129 7.02 4.13 13.51
C ASP A 129 7.05 5.44 14.31
N VAL A 130 6.19 5.59 15.31
CA VAL A 130 6.17 6.78 16.20
C VAL A 130 7.40 6.83 17.10
N LEU A 131 7.88 5.66 17.54
CA LEU A 131 9.14 5.54 18.28
C LEU A 131 10.31 6.07 17.44
N SER A 132 10.27 5.90 16.13
CA SER A 132 11.26 6.41 15.17
C SER A 132 11.31 7.93 15.16
N ILE A 133 10.19 8.63 15.24
CA ILE A 133 10.12 10.09 15.31
C ILE A 133 10.81 10.60 16.59
N ASN A 134 10.47 10.02 17.72
CA ASN A 134 11.02 10.37 19.03
C ASN A 134 12.54 10.08 19.11
N ALA A 135 12.97 8.96 18.54
CA ALA A 135 14.39 8.58 18.47
C ALA A 135 15.20 9.57 17.60
N ALA A 136 14.67 9.96 16.44
CA ALA A 136 15.30 10.91 15.52
C ALA A 136 15.44 12.29 16.17
N SER A 137 14.40 12.78 16.82
CA SER A 137 14.43 14.05 17.56
C SER A 137 15.46 14.01 18.69
N ALA A 138 15.47 12.96 19.51
CA ALA A 138 16.46 12.80 20.57
C ALA A 138 17.90 12.75 20.04
N ALA A 139 18.14 12.10 18.90
CA ALA A 139 19.46 12.05 18.26
C ALA A 139 19.90 13.43 17.76
N LEU A 140 18.99 14.20 17.16
CA LEU A 140 19.25 15.58 16.76
C LEU A 140 19.59 16.48 17.96
N MET A 141 18.87 16.37 19.06
CA MET A 141 19.08 17.18 20.28
C MET A 141 20.50 17.04 20.86
N ILE A 142 21.14 15.88 20.71
CA ILE A 142 22.48 15.62 21.25
C ILE A 142 23.57 15.69 20.18
N SER A 143 23.25 16.02 18.92
CA SER A 143 24.19 15.98 17.79
C SER A 143 25.01 17.26 17.61
N GLY A 144 24.53 18.40 18.10
CA GLY A 144 25.05 19.73 17.78
C GLY A 144 24.63 20.27 16.41
N ILE A 145 23.84 19.54 15.64
CA ILE A 145 23.21 20.02 14.40
C ILE A 145 22.18 21.09 14.77
N PRO A 146 22.07 22.20 14.04
CA PRO A 146 21.06 23.21 14.30
C PRO A 146 19.66 22.63 14.17
N PHE A 147 18.97 22.53 15.28
CA PHE A 147 17.65 21.91 15.39
C PHE A 147 16.83 22.54 16.52
N ASP A 148 15.69 23.11 16.18
CA ASP A 148 14.79 23.81 17.10
C ASP A 148 13.74 22.85 17.70
N GLY A 149 14.25 21.79 18.34
CA GLY A 149 13.46 20.78 19.04
C GLY A 149 13.52 20.93 20.56
N PRO A 150 13.07 19.93 21.31
CA PRO A 150 12.67 18.58 20.87
C PRO A 150 11.28 18.51 20.25
N ILE A 151 11.11 17.56 19.34
CA ILE A 151 9.82 17.12 18.80
C ILE A 151 9.40 15.85 19.52
N GLY A 152 8.19 15.84 20.07
CA GLY A 152 7.56 14.64 20.63
C GLY A 152 6.49 14.11 19.70
N ALA A 153 6.28 12.79 19.71
CA ALA A 153 5.23 12.16 18.94
C ALA A 153 4.55 11.04 19.73
N VAL A 154 3.26 10.85 19.46
CA VAL A 154 2.43 9.79 20.04
C VAL A 154 1.49 9.21 19.00
N ARG A 155 1.22 7.91 19.08
CA ARG A 155 0.04 7.28 18.48
C ARG A 155 -1.01 7.14 19.57
N ILE A 156 -2.24 7.56 19.29
CA ILE A 156 -3.39 7.29 20.15
C ILE A 156 -4.47 6.56 19.36
N GLY A 157 -5.09 5.55 19.96
CA GLY A 157 -6.19 4.77 19.39
C GLY A 157 -7.50 5.17 20.04
N TYR A 158 -8.60 5.18 19.28
CA TYR A 158 -9.94 5.41 19.80
C TYR A 158 -10.66 4.08 19.95
N SER A 159 -10.99 3.72 21.19
CA SER A 159 -11.62 2.45 21.52
C SER A 159 -13.10 2.42 21.17
N GLN A 160 -13.71 1.23 21.14
CA GLN A 160 -15.14 1.05 20.87
C GLN A 160 -16.04 1.68 21.95
N ASP A 161 -15.54 1.88 23.16
CA ASP A 161 -16.24 2.56 24.26
C ASP A 161 -15.97 4.07 24.35
N GLY A 162 -15.32 4.65 23.32
CA GLY A 162 -15.14 6.09 23.16
C GLY A 162 -14.02 6.72 23.99
N LYS A 163 -12.93 5.99 24.22
CA LYS A 163 -11.76 6.49 24.94
C LYS A 163 -10.50 6.51 24.07
N TRP A 164 -9.68 7.55 24.26
CA TRP A 164 -8.36 7.63 23.65
C TRP A 164 -7.34 6.85 24.48
N ILE A 165 -6.58 5.95 23.86
CA ILE A 165 -5.56 5.10 24.44
C ILE A 165 -4.21 5.47 23.83
N ALA A 166 -3.19 5.77 24.66
CA ALA A 166 -1.86 6.14 24.17
C ALA A 166 -1.01 4.92 23.80
N HIS A 167 -0.26 5.04 22.73
CA HIS A 167 0.62 4.00 22.19
C HIS A 167 -0.06 2.61 22.15
N PRO A 168 -1.20 2.47 21.45
CA PRO A 168 -1.87 1.16 21.35
C PRO A 168 -0.92 0.13 20.75
N THR A 169 -1.06 -1.11 21.20
CA THR A 169 -0.48 -2.28 20.53
C THR A 169 -1.13 -2.49 19.18
N TYR A 170 -0.55 -3.34 18.32
CA TYR A 170 -1.22 -3.72 17.06
C TYR A 170 -2.63 -4.28 17.31
N ALA A 171 -2.79 -5.15 18.30
CA ALA A 171 -4.11 -5.72 18.64
C ALA A 171 -5.10 -4.66 19.15
N GLU A 172 -4.70 -3.76 20.07
CA GLU A 172 -5.53 -2.66 20.54
C GLU A 172 -5.89 -1.69 19.39
N GLY A 173 -4.99 -1.50 18.42
CA GLY A 173 -5.25 -0.71 17.21
C GLY A 173 -6.31 -1.36 16.32
N GLU A 174 -6.21 -2.67 16.07
CA GLU A 174 -7.20 -3.43 15.28
C GLU A 174 -8.58 -3.48 15.93
N GLU A 175 -8.65 -3.59 17.25
CA GLU A 175 -9.89 -3.56 18.02
C GLU A 175 -10.47 -2.14 18.19
N GLY A 176 -9.67 -1.11 17.95
CA GLY A 176 -10.10 0.28 17.98
C GLY A 176 -10.91 0.65 16.74
N THR A 177 -11.54 1.84 16.79
CA THR A 177 -12.30 2.39 15.66
C THR A 177 -11.50 3.40 14.85
N PHE A 178 -10.45 4.01 15.42
CA PHE A 178 -9.67 5.05 14.79
C PHE A 178 -8.28 5.19 15.41
N GLU A 179 -7.30 5.61 14.63
CA GLU A 179 -5.95 5.91 15.10
C GLU A 179 -5.50 7.31 14.67
N LEU A 180 -4.81 8.01 15.59
CA LEU A 180 -4.14 9.28 15.37
C LEU A 180 -2.65 9.13 15.68
N VAL A 181 -1.78 9.49 14.75
CA VAL A 181 -0.36 9.80 14.99
C VAL A 181 -0.20 11.31 14.99
N VAL A 182 0.27 11.84 16.11
CA VAL A 182 0.44 13.29 16.30
C VAL A 182 1.88 13.57 16.71
N ALA A 183 2.50 14.55 16.05
CA ALA A 183 3.80 15.07 16.47
C ALA A 183 3.72 16.57 16.67
N GLY A 184 4.48 17.07 17.66
CA GLY A 184 4.47 18.48 18.02
C GLY A 184 5.66 18.87 18.89
N ARG A 185 5.78 20.16 19.11
CA ARG A 185 6.76 20.74 20.04
C ARG A 185 6.08 21.54 21.15
N GLU A 186 6.74 21.64 22.29
CA GLU A 186 6.27 22.46 23.40
C GLU A 186 6.64 23.93 23.15
N LEU A 187 5.67 24.83 23.31
CA LEU A 187 5.83 26.28 23.23
C LEU A 187 6.25 26.86 24.57
N ASP A 188 6.75 28.10 24.57
CA ASP A 188 7.17 28.83 25.77
C ASP A 188 6.04 28.99 26.80
N ASN A 189 4.80 29.01 26.38
CA ASN A 189 3.61 29.09 27.25
C ASN A 189 3.24 27.72 27.87
N GLY A 190 3.99 26.68 27.56
CA GLY A 190 3.77 25.33 28.03
C GLY A 190 2.67 24.56 27.29
N ASP A 191 2.06 25.11 26.22
CA ASP A 191 1.18 24.34 25.31
C ASP A 191 1.98 23.59 24.27
N VAL A 192 1.33 22.69 23.52
CA VAL A 192 1.94 21.94 22.42
C VAL A 192 1.45 22.47 21.08
N ALA A 193 2.39 22.93 20.27
CA ALA A 193 2.17 23.20 18.86
C ALA A 193 2.11 21.88 18.09
N ILE A 194 0.95 21.54 17.54
CA ILE A 194 0.79 20.38 16.67
C ILE A 194 1.42 20.70 15.32
N MET A 195 2.39 19.90 14.90
CA MET A 195 3.15 20.10 13.65
C MET A 195 2.77 19.11 12.57
N MET A 196 2.39 17.90 12.95
CA MET A 196 2.04 16.84 12.00
C MET A 196 0.95 15.96 12.59
N VAL A 197 -0.03 15.60 11.77
CA VAL A 197 -1.02 14.56 12.07
C VAL A 197 -1.13 13.59 10.90
N GLU A 198 -1.25 12.32 11.21
CA GLU A 198 -1.63 11.25 10.29
C GLU A 198 -2.66 10.39 11.00
N ALA A 199 -3.82 10.17 10.37
CA ALA A 199 -4.92 9.49 11.05
C ALA A 199 -5.78 8.68 10.09
N GLY A 200 -6.44 7.65 10.63
CA GLY A 200 -7.36 6.83 9.85
C GLY A 200 -8.24 5.93 10.69
N GLY A 201 -9.40 5.61 10.15
CA GLY A 201 -10.28 4.58 10.67
C GLY A 201 -9.67 3.18 10.48
N THR A 202 -9.99 2.28 11.39
CA THR A 202 -9.60 0.87 11.29
C THR A 202 -10.49 0.12 10.30
N GLU A 203 -10.05 -1.01 9.81
CA GLU A 203 -10.80 -1.83 8.85
C GLU A 203 -12.21 -2.18 9.34
N LYS A 204 -12.36 -2.50 10.64
CA LYS A 204 -13.63 -2.91 11.26
C LYS A 204 -14.45 -1.77 11.86
N SER A 205 -13.99 -0.51 11.73
CA SER A 205 -14.64 0.62 12.43
C SER A 205 -16.12 0.77 12.09
N PHE A 206 -16.52 0.58 10.83
CA PHE A 206 -17.92 0.71 10.43
C PHE A 206 -18.78 -0.45 10.94
N ASP A 207 -18.21 -1.63 11.15
CA ASP A 207 -18.91 -2.74 11.80
C ASP A 207 -19.13 -2.44 13.29
N TYR A 208 -18.12 -1.86 13.94
CA TYR A 208 -18.26 -1.40 15.33
C TYR A 208 -19.29 -0.26 15.45
N TYR A 209 -19.30 0.70 14.51
CA TYR A 209 -20.33 1.75 14.47
C TYR A 209 -21.74 1.19 14.29
N ALA A 210 -21.92 0.18 13.44
CA ALA A 210 -23.19 -0.50 13.27
C ALA A 210 -23.64 -1.22 14.55
N ASN A 211 -22.71 -1.64 15.40
CA ASN A 211 -22.93 -2.28 16.69
C ASN A 211 -22.99 -1.31 17.88
N GLY A 212 -23.00 0.01 17.62
CA GLY A 212 -23.23 1.04 18.62
C GLY A 212 -21.98 1.73 19.17
N ALA A 213 -20.79 1.45 18.63
CA ALA A 213 -19.60 2.22 18.97
C ALA A 213 -19.74 3.68 18.50
N PRO A 214 -19.19 4.66 19.24
CA PRO A 214 -19.28 6.07 18.87
C PRO A 214 -18.47 6.34 17.58
N LYS A 215 -19.10 7.05 16.64
CA LYS A 215 -18.46 7.45 15.40
C LYS A 215 -17.42 8.53 15.66
N VAL A 216 -16.33 8.49 14.91
CA VAL A 216 -15.29 9.51 14.94
C VAL A 216 -15.64 10.60 13.94
N ASP A 217 -16.18 11.69 14.44
CA ASP A 217 -16.45 12.91 13.71
C ASP A 217 -15.38 13.99 13.98
N GLU A 218 -15.60 15.19 13.48
CA GLU A 218 -14.70 16.31 13.62
C GLU A 218 -14.50 16.75 15.07
N VAL A 219 -15.53 16.60 15.92
CA VAL A 219 -15.49 16.97 17.35
C VAL A 219 -14.66 15.97 18.12
N VAL A 220 -14.87 14.68 17.88
CA VAL A 220 -14.07 13.61 18.48
C VAL A 220 -12.60 13.75 18.10
N LEU A 221 -12.30 14.05 16.82
CA LEU A 221 -10.94 14.30 16.36
C LEU A 221 -10.27 15.48 17.06
N ALA A 222 -10.96 16.60 17.20
CA ALA A 222 -10.44 17.76 17.94
C ALA A 222 -10.09 17.39 19.39
N GLY A 223 -10.95 16.61 20.05
CA GLY A 223 -10.69 16.06 21.39
C GLY A 223 -9.48 15.13 21.43
N GLY A 224 -9.27 14.31 20.40
CA GLY A 224 -8.10 13.44 20.27
C GLY A 224 -6.80 14.22 20.10
N LEU A 225 -6.81 15.26 19.29
CA LEU A 225 -5.66 16.16 19.12
C LEU A 225 -5.26 16.84 20.42
N ASP A 226 -6.23 17.29 21.21
CA ASP A 226 -5.94 17.86 22.53
C ASP A 226 -5.42 16.82 23.52
N ALA A 227 -6.01 15.63 23.57
CA ALA A 227 -5.56 14.52 24.40
C ALA A 227 -4.12 14.08 24.08
N SER A 228 -3.68 14.16 22.82
CA SER A 228 -2.34 13.79 22.40
C SER A 228 -1.23 14.67 23.00
N LYS A 229 -1.53 15.91 23.32
CA LYS A 229 -0.58 16.92 23.84
C LYS A 229 0.13 16.47 25.11
N GLN A 230 -0.58 15.79 26.01
CA GLN A 230 -0.01 15.26 27.26
C GLN A 230 1.15 14.30 26.96
N TYR A 231 0.93 13.32 26.08
CA TYR A 231 1.92 12.29 25.77
C TYR A 231 3.11 12.82 24.96
N ILE A 232 2.85 13.83 24.11
CA ILE A 232 3.92 14.58 23.42
C ILE A 232 4.83 15.26 24.44
N LYS A 233 4.29 15.92 25.48
CA LYS A 233 5.06 16.53 26.55
C LYS A 233 5.88 15.52 27.35
N GLU A 234 5.32 14.33 27.62
CA GLU A 234 6.03 13.25 28.31
C GLU A 234 7.29 12.81 27.53
N SER A 235 7.16 12.61 26.22
CA SER A 235 8.28 12.29 25.33
C SER A 235 9.31 13.42 25.28
N ILE A 236 8.88 14.68 25.18
CA ILE A 236 9.74 15.88 25.17
C ILE A 236 10.51 16.00 26.47
N ALA A 237 9.88 15.77 27.62
CA ALA A 237 10.51 15.82 28.91
C ALA A 237 11.65 14.78 29.04
N LEU A 238 11.43 13.56 28.57
CA LEU A 238 12.48 12.52 28.55
C LEU A 238 13.64 12.87 27.61
N GLN A 239 13.38 13.46 26.44
CA GLN A 239 14.43 13.92 25.53
C GLN A 239 15.27 15.04 26.16
N ARG A 240 14.63 16.01 26.83
CA ARG A 240 15.32 17.07 27.61
C ARG A 240 16.16 16.48 28.75
N GLN A 241 15.63 15.46 29.44
CA GLN A 241 16.38 14.77 30.49
C GLN A 241 17.60 14.03 29.93
N LEU A 242 17.48 13.39 28.74
CA LEU A 242 18.61 12.79 28.06
C LEU A 242 19.68 13.83 27.73
N LEU A 243 19.29 14.96 27.11
CA LEU A 243 20.18 16.06 26.78
C LEU A 243 20.93 16.59 28.02
N ALA A 244 20.20 16.84 29.12
CA ALA A 244 20.80 17.30 30.39
C ALA A 244 21.81 16.29 30.94
N SER A 245 21.49 14.97 30.89
CA SER A 245 22.38 13.90 31.33
C SER A 245 23.63 13.78 30.45
N VAL A 246 23.51 13.99 29.13
CA VAL A 246 24.65 14.01 28.20
C VAL A 246 25.57 15.18 28.51
N ILE A 247 25.02 16.39 28.70
CA ILE A 247 25.79 17.59 29.04
C ILE A 247 26.50 17.42 30.39
N ALA A 248 25.82 16.87 31.41
CA ALA A 248 26.40 16.62 32.71
C ALA A 248 27.56 15.63 32.68
N THR A 249 27.48 14.61 31.78
CA THR A 249 28.46 13.52 31.70
C THR A 249 29.62 13.84 30.74
N ARG A 250 29.35 14.50 29.61
CA ARG A 250 30.32 14.70 28.52
C ARG A 250 30.71 16.16 28.29
N GLY A 251 30.11 17.10 29.05
CA GLY A 251 30.26 18.52 28.84
C GLY A 251 29.32 19.09 27.75
N PRO A 252 29.40 20.40 27.50
CA PRO A 252 28.54 21.08 26.53
C PRO A 252 28.66 20.50 25.12
N ILE A 253 27.55 20.39 24.43
CA ILE A 253 27.52 19.98 23.03
C ILE A 253 28.10 21.11 22.18
N THR A 254 29.04 20.78 21.31
CA THR A 254 29.64 21.76 20.38
C THR A 254 28.71 21.96 19.19
N PRO A 255 28.11 23.14 18.98
CA PRO A 255 27.24 23.38 17.83
C PRO A 255 28.01 23.26 16.50
N LEU A 256 27.36 22.70 15.49
CA LEU A 256 27.86 22.73 14.12
C LEU A 256 27.92 24.18 13.64
N LYS A 257 29.09 24.60 13.20
CA LYS A 257 29.26 25.93 12.59
C LYS A 257 28.79 25.87 11.14
N TYR A 258 27.90 26.77 10.78
CA TYR A 258 27.42 26.94 9.42
C TYR A 258 27.25 28.42 9.09
N THR A 259 27.20 28.73 7.82
CA THR A 259 26.84 30.07 7.32
C THR A 259 25.44 29.97 6.69
N PRO A 260 24.47 30.72 7.18
CA PRO A 260 23.15 30.75 6.55
C PRO A 260 23.26 31.19 5.08
N VAL A 261 22.67 30.42 4.19
CA VAL A 261 22.57 30.76 2.76
C VAL A 261 21.17 31.30 2.52
N LEU A 262 21.07 32.61 2.47
CA LEU A 262 19.81 33.30 2.17
C LEU A 262 19.58 33.24 0.65
N ASP A 263 18.31 33.10 0.26
CA ASP A 263 17.93 33.06 -1.15
C ASP A 263 18.13 34.42 -1.84
N TYR A 264 18.14 35.51 -1.07
CA TYR A 264 18.46 36.88 -1.50
C TYR A 264 18.78 37.77 -0.28
N GLY A 265 19.48 38.89 -0.50
CA GLY A 265 19.75 39.89 0.53
C GLY A 265 18.66 40.99 0.58
N ASP A 266 18.66 41.76 1.66
CA ASP A 266 17.72 42.89 1.86
C ASP A 266 17.84 43.97 0.78
N ASP A 267 19.03 44.14 0.21
CA ASP A 267 19.31 45.06 -0.88
C ASP A 267 18.57 44.64 -2.15
N VAL A 268 18.61 43.34 -2.48
CA VAL A 268 17.85 42.76 -3.61
C VAL A 268 16.37 42.84 -3.36
N TRP A 269 15.92 42.45 -2.14
CA TRP A 269 14.50 42.52 -1.77
C TRP A 269 13.89 43.90 -2.00
N THR A 270 14.54 44.93 -1.46
CA THR A 270 14.08 46.34 -1.57
C THR A 270 13.97 46.78 -3.04
N ALA A 271 14.97 46.46 -3.82
CA ALA A 271 15.00 46.79 -5.25
C ALA A 271 13.93 46.03 -6.05
N VAL A 272 13.77 44.72 -5.79
CA VAL A 272 12.73 43.89 -6.42
C VAL A 272 11.32 44.37 -6.02
N GLU A 273 11.07 44.65 -4.75
CA GLU A 273 9.78 45.18 -4.29
C GLU A 273 9.39 46.45 -5.03
N ALA A 274 10.32 47.37 -5.21
CA ALA A 274 10.09 48.61 -5.94
C ALA A 274 9.79 48.43 -7.43
N VAL A 275 10.47 47.44 -8.07
CA VAL A 275 10.35 47.22 -9.53
C VAL A 275 9.22 46.28 -9.89
N ALA A 276 9.06 45.17 -9.13
CA ALA A 276 8.18 44.07 -9.54
C ALA A 276 6.77 44.20 -8.96
N THR A 277 6.54 44.95 -7.88
CA THR A 277 5.18 45.11 -7.31
C THR A 277 4.14 45.53 -8.34
N PRO A 278 4.34 46.60 -9.15
CA PRO A 278 3.32 46.99 -10.12
C PRO A 278 3.09 45.95 -11.23
N LEU A 279 4.12 45.18 -11.57
CA LEU A 279 4.04 44.11 -12.60
C LEU A 279 3.28 42.88 -12.07
N LEU A 280 3.52 42.54 -10.84
CA LEU A 280 2.90 41.38 -10.18
C LEU A 280 1.46 41.65 -9.70
N ALA A 281 1.12 42.94 -9.40
CA ALA A 281 -0.21 43.29 -8.90
C ALA A 281 -1.37 42.84 -9.81
N ASP A 282 -1.16 42.80 -11.11
CA ASP A 282 -2.14 42.31 -12.10
C ASP A 282 -1.93 40.81 -12.41
N ALA A 283 -0.68 40.34 -12.46
CA ALA A 283 -0.38 38.95 -12.72
C ALA A 283 -1.00 38.00 -11.70
N VAL A 284 -0.97 38.37 -10.39
CA VAL A 284 -1.55 37.56 -9.30
C VAL A 284 -3.09 37.49 -9.30
N LYS A 285 -3.77 38.28 -10.17
CA LYS A 285 -5.22 38.26 -10.31
C LYS A 285 -5.71 37.31 -11.40
N ILE A 286 -4.80 36.78 -12.23
CA ILE A 286 -5.13 35.90 -13.36
C ILE A 286 -5.58 34.55 -12.80
N ALA A 287 -6.80 34.14 -13.13
CA ALA A 287 -7.41 32.94 -12.55
C ALA A 287 -6.77 31.63 -13.12
N LEU A 288 -6.54 31.56 -14.44
CA LEU A 288 -5.98 30.38 -15.09
C LEU A 288 -4.51 30.20 -14.75
N LYS A 289 -4.13 28.97 -14.34
CA LYS A 289 -2.77 28.62 -13.88
C LYS A 289 -1.70 28.93 -14.94
N ALA A 290 -1.93 28.52 -16.20
CA ALA A 290 -0.95 28.69 -17.27
C ALA A 290 -0.67 30.16 -17.56
N ASP A 291 -1.72 30.96 -17.69
CA ASP A 291 -1.65 32.39 -18.01
C ASP A 291 -1.04 33.17 -16.85
N ARG A 292 -1.39 32.83 -15.61
CA ARG A 292 -0.81 33.41 -14.40
C ARG A 292 0.67 33.13 -14.30
N ASN A 293 1.08 31.89 -14.52
CA ASN A 293 2.50 31.52 -14.50
C ASN A 293 3.27 32.29 -15.57
N ALA A 294 2.75 32.36 -16.80
CA ALA A 294 3.37 33.13 -17.87
C ALA A 294 3.50 34.63 -17.51
N ALA A 295 2.49 35.21 -16.89
CA ALA A 295 2.51 36.62 -16.45
C ALA A 295 3.48 36.86 -15.29
N THR A 296 3.57 35.94 -14.30
CA THR A 296 4.52 36.06 -13.20
C THR A 296 5.97 35.83 -13.67
N ASP A 297 6.20 34.90 -14.60
CA ASP A 297 7.50 34.70 -15.23
C ASP A 297 7.94 35.92 -16.05
N ALA A 298 7.02 36.53 -16.80
CA ALA A 298 7.29 37.76 -17.54
C ALA A 298 7.64 38.93 -16.59
N ALA A 299 6.94 39.06 -15.46
CA ALA A 299 7.28 40.05 -14.43
C ALA A 299 8.66 39.79 -13.81
N GLY A 300 8.98 38.53 -13.54
CA GLY A 300 10.30 38.10 -13.06
C GLY A 300 11.43 38.42 -14.04
N ASN A 301 11.23 38.11 -15.32
CA ASN A 301 12.20 38.41 -16.37
C ASN A 301 12.37 39.92 -16.56
N ALA A 302 11.34 40.71 -16.49
CA ALA A 302 11.40 42.15 -16.55
C ALA A 302 12.14 42.76 -15.33
N ALA A 303 11.97 42.17 -14.15
CA ALA A 303 12.74 42.55 -12.96
C ALA A 303 14.23 42.23 -13.14
N VAL A 304 14.60 41.05 -13.64
CA VAL A 304 15.97 40.66 -13.93
C VAL A 304 16.58 41.61 -14.97
N GLU A 305 15.91 41.87 -16.09
CA GLU A 305 16.39 42.79 -17.13
C GLU A 305 16.66 44.18 -16.58
N LYS A 306 15.79 44.71 -15.76
CA LYS A 306 15.95 46.06 -15.16
C LYS A 306 17.02 46.12 -14.09
N LEU A 307 17.23 45.05 -13.30
CA LEU A 307 18.13 45.09 -12.14
C LEU A 307 19.49 44.47 -12.42
N ALA A 308 19.63 43.62 -13.43
CA ALA A 308 20.85 42.88 -13.75
C ALA A 308 21.18 42.83 -15.27
N GLY A 309 20.31 43.35 -16.16
CA GLY A 309 20.42 43.15 -17.62
C GLY A 309 21.49 43.99 -18.32
N SER A 310 22.14 44.96 -17.69
CA SER A 310 23.25 45.74 -18.25
C SER A 310 24.51 45.65 -17.39
N ALA A 311 25.67 45.94 -17.97
CA ALA A 311 26.96 45.87 -17.24
C ALA A 311 27.04 46.87 -16.06
N ASP A 312 26.26 47.96 -16.12
CA ASP A 312 26.19 48.98 -15.08
C ASP A 312 24.99 48.78 -14.12
N ALA A 313 24.25 47.70 -14.27
CA ALA A 313 23.08 47.40 -13.40
C ALA A 313 23.55 47.08 -11.97
N PRO A 314 22.76 47.44 -10.94
CA PRO A 314 23.19 47.32 -9.56
C PRO A 314 23.39 45.85 -9.05
N PHE A 315 22.79 44.88 -9.73
CA PHE A 315 22.81 43.46 -9.30
C PHE A 315 23.28 42.50 -10.40
N VAL A 316 24.25 42.91 -11.24
CA VAL A 316 24.82 42.05 -12.30
C VAL A 316 25.29 40.71 -11.73
N GLY A 317 24.85 39.58 -12.34
CA GLY A 317 25.19 38.23 -11.92
C GLY A 317 24.40 37.67 -10.73
N ARG A 318 23.43 38.44 -10.19
CA ARG A 318 22.54 38.01 -9.08
C ARG A 318 21.14 37.66 -9.57
N ASP A 319 20.99 37.19 -10.79
CA ASP A 319 19.70 36.89 -11.45
C ASP A 319 18.85 35.89 -10.63
N LYS A 320 19.52 34.89 -10.02
CA LYS A 320 18.86 33.90 -9.19
C LYS A 320 18.25 34.54 -7.95
N GLU A 321 18.98 35.39 -7.27
CA GLU A 321 18.49 36.11 -6.08
C GLU A 321 17.28 36.99 -6.41
N ILE A 322 17.33 37.69 -7.57
CA ILE A 322 16.21 38.51 -8.06
C ILE A 322 14.95 37.62 -8.28
N LYS A 323 15.12 36.47 -8.94
CA LYS A 323 13.99 35.55 -9.19
C LYS A 323 13.38 35.00 -7.90
N GLU A 324 14.20 34.64 -6.92
CA GLU A 324 13.70 34.17 -5.62
C GLU A 324 13.01 35.29 -4.83
N ALA A 325 13.53 36.53 -4.89
CA ALA A 325 12.87 37.69 -4.31
C ALA A 325 11.51 37.98 -4.97
N VAL A 326 11.42 37.85 -6.31
CA VAL A 326 10.14 37.96 -7.06
C VAL A 326 9.14 36.91 -6.63
N ARG A 327 9.60 35.64 -6.44
CA ARG A 327 8.76 34.57 -5.94
C ARG A 327 8.21 34.87 -4.54
N SER A 328 9.07 35.36 -3.64
CA SER A 328 8.68 35.75 -2.29
C SER A 328 7.72 36.95 -2.28
N LEU A 329 7.93 37.91 -3.17
CA LEU A 329 7.01 39.04 -3.36
C LEU A 329 5.66 38.57 -3.90
N THR A 330 5.64 37.64 -4.86
CA THR A 330 4.41 37.01 -5.36
C THR A 330 3.64 36.35 -4.22
N LYS A 331 4.32 35.56 -3.37
CA LYS A 331 3.74 34.97 -2.16
C LYS A 331 3.14 36.04 -1.25
N LYS A 332 3.87 37.13 -0.98
CA LYS A 332 3.42 38.23 -0.13
C LYS A 332 2.14 38.88 -0.68
N LEU A 333 2.10 39.17 -2.01
CA LEU A 333 0.94 39.84 -2.64
C LEU A 333 -0.28 38.91 -2.68
N VAL A 334 -0.12 37.62 -2.97
CA VAL A 334 -1.20 36.65 -2.95
C VAL A 334 -1.79 36.53 -1.54
N ARG A 335 -0.96 36.35 -0.52
CA ARG A 335 -1.39 36.24 0.88
C ARG A 335 -2.12 37.47 1.35
N LYS A 336 -1.58 38.65 1.03
CA LYS A 336 -2.21 39.94 1.34
C LYS A 336 -3.61 40.03 0.73
N ARG A 337 -3.76 39.73 -0.57
CA ARG A 337 -5.05 39.75 -1.26
C ARG A 337 -6.07 38.80 -0.62
N ILE A 338 -5.65 37.61 -0.25
CA ILE A 338 -6.54 36.63 0.38
C ILE A 338 -7.02 37.11 1.75
N VAL A 339 -6.13 37.68 2.57
CA VAL A 339 -6.47 38.11 3.96
C VAL A 339 -7.24 39.42 3.98
N GLU A 340 -6.87 40.43 3.15
CA GLU A 340 -7.51 41.74 3.12
C GLU A 340 -8.80 41.75 2.29
N ASP A 341 -8.76 41.18 1.08
CA ASP A 341 -9.89 41.27 0.13
C ASP A 341 -10.82 40.03 0.21
N GLY A 342 -10.40 38.96 0.87
CA GLY A 342 -11.14 37.69 0.86
C GLY A 342 -11.17 37.02 -0.52
N ILE A 343 -10.26 37.39 -1.44
CA ILE A 343 -10.24 36.90 -2.83
C ILE A 343 -8.99 36.06 -3.06
N ARG A 344 -9.22 34.84 -3.44
CA ARG A 344 -8.16 33.85 -3.70
C ARG A 344 -7.50 34.04 -5.08
N ILE A 345 -6.46 33.28 -5.33
CA ILE A 345 -5.62 33.38 -6.52
C ILE A 345 -6.42 33.16 -7.82
N ASP A 346 -7.47 32.33 -7.78
CA ASP A 346 -8.37 32.04 -8.92
C ASP A 346 -9.70 32.81 -8.88
N GLY A 347 -9.82 33.78 -7.95
CA GLY A 347 -11.00 34.65 -7.82
C GLY A 347 -12.11 34.12 -6.91
N ARG A 348 -11.96 32.89 -6.37
CA ARG A 348 -12.90 32.31 -5.40
C ARG A 348 -12.80 33.00 -4.03
N GLY A 349 -13.85 32.85 -3.23
CA GLY A 349 -13.82 33.14 -1.79
C GLY A 349 -13.18 32.03 -0.97
N PRO A 350 -12.91 32.26 0.33
CA PRO A 350 -12.22 31.30 1.18
C PRO A 350 -12.94 29.95 1.35
N ARG A 351 -14.26 29.90 1.23
CA ARG A 351 -15.10 28.71 1.42
C ARG A 351 -15.58 28.07 0.12
N ASP A 352 -15.20 28.62 -1.02
CA ASP A 352 -15.70 28.17 -2.32
C ASP A 352 -14.96 26.92 -2.81
N LEU A 353 -15.74 26.00 -3.38
CA LEU A 353 -15.24 24.84 -4.12
C LEU A 353 -15.06 25.19 -5.60
N ARG A 354 -14.07 24.61 -6.25
CA ARG A 354 -14.04 24.54 -7.73
C ARG A 354 -15.20 23.73 -8.25
N ALA A 355 -15.52 23.84 -9.53
CA ALA A 355 -16.50 22.99 -10.18
C ALA A 355 -16.08 21.51 -10.01
N VAL A 356 -17.02 20.68 -9.57
CA VAL A 356 -16.81 19.25 -9.34
C VAL A 356 -17.64 18.46 -10.32
N THR A 357 -17.04 17.45 -10.95
CA THR A 357 -17.72 16.47 -11.78
C THR A 357 -17.28 15.06 -11.41
N ALA A 358 -18.19 14.10 -11.59
CA ALA A 358 -17.97 12.69 -11.33
C ALA A 358 -18.61 11.84 -12.44
N GLU A 359 -17.89 10.83 -12.88
CA GLU A 359 -18.34 9.91 -13.93
C GLU A 359 -17.88 8.49 -13.58
N VAL A 360 -18.68 7.48 -13.89
CA VAL A 360 -18.37 6.05 -13.70
C VAL A 360 -18.50 5.28 -15.01
N GLY A 361 -17.88 4.11 -15.08
CA GLY A 361 -17.92 3.26 -16.29
C GLY A 361 -17.12 3.84 -17.47
N VAL A 362 -16.09 4.62 -17.19
CA VAL A 362 -15.24 5.29 -18.22
C VAL A 362 -14.47 4.27 -19.05
N LEU A 363 -14.00 3.18 -18.44
CA LEU A 363 -13.24 2.12 -19.09
C LEU A 363 -14.07 0.84 -19.19
N ARG A 364 -14.42 0.43 -20.40
CA ARG A 364 -15.34 -0.69 -20.65
C ARG A 364 -14.78 -2.07 -20.30
N THR A 365 -13.46 -2.24 -20.31
CA THR A 365 -12.78 -3.50 -20.03
C THR A 365 -12.35 -3.63 -18.56
N ALA A 366 -12.40 -2.55 -17.80
CA ALA A 366 -12.12 -2.56 -16.37
C ALA A 366 -13.31 -3.15 -15.60
N HIS A 367 -13.04 -3.70 -14.41
CA HIS A 367 -14.12 -4.21 -13.55
C HIS A 367 -14.93 -3.07 -12.92
N GLY A 368 -14.29 -1.91 -12.69
CA GLY A 368 -14.92 -0.66 -12.32
C GLY A 368 -13.98 0.50 -12.61
N SER A 369 -14.52 1.66 -12.94
CA SER A 369 -13.74 2.88 -13.19
C SER A 369 -14.52 4.12 -12.78
N GLY A 370 -13.82 5.06 -12.13
CA GLY A 370 -14.35 6.33 -11.71
C GLY A 370 -13.44 7.48 -12.13
N LEU A 371 -14.01 8.48 -12.79
CA LEU A 371 -13.33 9.71 -13.12
C LEU A 371 -13.88 10.83 -12.23
N PHE A 372 -13.00 11.45 -11.47
CA PHE A 372 -13.32 12.57 -10.61
C PHE A 372 -12.51 13.79 -11.04
N GLN A 373 -13.20 14.91 -11.22
CA GLN A 373 -12.57 16.17 -11.58
C GLN A 373 -13.04 17.29 -10.65
N ARG A 374 -12.09 18.13 -10.26
CA ARG A 374 -12.31 19.32 -9.45
C ARG A 374 -11.48 20.47 -10.03
N GLY A 375 -12.13 21.33 -10.78
CA GLY A 375 -11.45 22.33 -11.61
C GLY A 375 -10.45 21.67 -12.54
N GLU A 376 -9.17 22.06 -12.45
CA GLU A 376 -8.07 21.52 -13.26
C GLU A 376 -7.46 20.22 -12.70
N THR A 377 -7.91 19.76 -11.53
CA THR A 377 -7.43 18.48 -10.95
C THR A 377 -8.34 17.35 -11.37
N GLN A 378 -7.78 16.33 -12.02
CA GLN A 378 -8.53 15.18 -12.54
C GLN A 378 -7.80 13.89 -12.19
N VAL A 379 -8.53 12.91 -11.67
CA VAL A 379 -8.03 11.57 -11.35
C VAL A 379 -9.00 10.53 -11.86
N MET A 380 -8.47 9.56 -12.58
CA MET A 380 -9.17 8.34 -12.96
C MET A 380 -8.71 7.21 -12.02
N ASN A 381 -9.64 6.55 -11.36
CA ASN A 381 -9.36 5.35 -10.59
C ASN A 381 -9.95 4.13 -11.28
N VAL A 382 -9.20 3.04 -11.24
CA VAL A 382 -9.58 1.77 -11.86
C VAL A 382 -9.54 0.67 -10.80
N THR A 383 -10.66 -0.01 -10.62
CA THR A 383 -10.78 -1.16 -9.72
C THR A 383 -10.66 -2.47 -10.49
N THR A 384 -9.83 -3.37 -9.98
CA THR A 384 -9.70 -4.74 -10.43
C THR A 384 -10.07 -5.69 -9.28
N LEU A 385 -10.95 -6.65 -9.58
CA LEU A 385 -11.39 -7.69 -8.67
C LEU A 385 -10.67 -9.00 -9.02
N ALA A 386 -10.20 -9.72 -8.03
CA ALA A 386 -9.49 -10.99 -8.24
C ALA A 386 -9.80 -11.98 -7.08
N MET A 387 -9.35 -13.21 -7.22
CA MET A 387 -9.43 -14.23 -6.16
C MET A 387 -8.61 -13.80 -4.92
N PRO A 388 -9.00 -14.19 -3.70
CA PRO A 388 -8.27 -13.90 -2.46
C PRO A 388 -6.79 -14.31 -2.50
N ARG A 389 -6.42 -15.38 -3.21
CA ARG A 389 -5.00 -15.75 -3.40
C ARG A 389 -4.14 -14.69 -4.09
N MET A 390 -4.75 -13.66 -4.68
CA MET A 390 -4.06 -12.50 -5.25
C MET A 390 -3.87 -11.37 -4.23
N ASN A 391 -4.17 -11.60 -2.96
CA ASN A 391 -3.80 -10.70 -1.87
C ASN A 391 -2.29 -10.42 -1.92
N GLN A 392 -1.92 -9.20 -1.61
CA GLN A 392 -0.52 -8.83 -1.55
C GLN A 392 0.12 -9.45 -0.30
N MET A 393 1.09 -10.33 -0.51
CA MET A 393 1.88 -10.88 0.60
C MET A 393 2.84 -9.83 1.15
N LEU A 394 2.88 -9.66 2.46
CA LEU A 394 3.71 -8.69 3.16
C LEU A 394 4.81 -9.40 3.97
N ASP A 395 6.08 -9.10 3.64
CA ASP A 395 7.25 -9.54 4.42
C ASP A 395 7.82 -8.33 5.16
N THR A 396 7.11 -7.92 6.22
CA THR A 396 7.44 -6.75 7.04
C THR A 396 7.72 -7.15 8.50
N LEU A 397 8.07 -6.17 9.33
CA LEU A 397 8.28 -6.36 10.77
C LEU A 397 6.98 -6.36 11.58
N SER A 398 5.86 -5.98 10.96
CA SER A 398 4.53 -6.02 11.60
C SER A 398 3.97 -7.46 11.66
N PRO A 399 2.95 -7.72 12.49
CA PRO A 399 2.24 -9.00 12.48
C PRO A 399 1.40 -9.24 11.23
N ILE A 400 1.09 -8.18 10.45
CA ILE A 400 0.27 -8.26 9.24
C ILE A 400 1.09 -8.92 8.11
N THR A 401 0.59 -10.02 7.57
CA THR A 401 1.29 -10.83 6.56
C THR A 401 0.71 -10.70 5.16
N GLU A 402 -0.49 -10.15 5.04
CA GLU A 402 -1.16 -9.94 3.75
C GLU A 402 -2.04 -8.70 3.75
N LYS A 403 -2.40 -8.24 2.57
CA LYS A 403 -3.24 -7.09 2.33
C LYS A 403 -4.18 -7.39 1.16
N ARG A 404 -5.48 -7.40 1.45
CA ARG A 404 -6.56 -7.70 0.50
C ARG A 404 -6.94 -6.49 -0.34
N TYR A 405 -7.01 -5.33 0.29
CA TYR A 405 -7.31 -4.03 -0.33
C TYR A 405 -6.02 -3.29 -0.64
N ILE A 406 -5.70 -3.15 -1.92
CA ILE A 406 -4.43 -2.62 -2.43
C ILE A 406 -4.71 -1.37 -3.24
N HIS A 407 -4.06 -0.26 -2.91
CA HIS A 407 -4.22 0.99 -3.63
C HIS A 407 -2.88 1.53 -4.14
N HIS A 408 -2.73 1.62 -5.45
CA HIS A 408 -1.58 2.25 -6.09
C HIS A 408 -1.96 3.63 -6.65
N TYR A 409 -0.99 4.54 -6.63
CA TYR A 409 -1.14 5.91 -7.10
C TYR A 409 -0.02 6.26 -8.06
N ASN A 410 -0.36 6.73 -9.23
CA ASN A 410 0.57 7.12 -10.29
C ASN A 410 0.36 8.59 -10.67
N MET A 411 1.47 9.34 -10.74
CA MET A 411 1.48 10.72 -11.16
C MET A 411 2.63 10.97 -12.13
N ALA A 412 2.36 10.81 -13.40
CA ALA A 412 3.34 11.08 -14.44
C ALA A 412 3.60 12.60 -14.60
N PRO A 413 4.77 13.02 -15.09
CA PRO A 413 5.11 14.44 -15.27
C PRO A 413 4.12 15.23 -16.13
N TRP A 414 3.55 14.59 -17.15
CA TRP A 414 2.55 15.21 -18.02
C TRP A 414 1.27 15.65 -17.28
N ALA A 415 0.97 15.07 -16.11
CA ALA A 415 -0.16 15.51 -15.29
C ALA A 415 0.00 16.94 -14.76
N ASN A 416 1.23 17.43 -14.65
CA ASN A 416 1.54 18.84 -14.34
C ASN A 416 1.79 19.70 -15.59
N GLY A 417 1.75 19.12 -16.79
CA GLY A 417 2.17 19.76 -18.03
C GLY A 417 3.70 19.83 -18.20
N GLU A 418 4.43 18.92 -17.55
CA GLU A 418 5.90 18.89 -17.52
C GLU A 418 6.45 17.67 -18.24
N THR A 419 7.73 17.74 -18.62
CA THR A 419 8.53 16.58 -19.04
C THR A 419 9.35 16.06 -17.87
N GLY A 420 9.57 14.75 -17.80
CA GLY A 420 10.37 14.18 -16.73
C GLY A 420 10.51 12.67 -16.85
N ARG A 421 11.27 12.10 -15.93
CA ARG A 421 11.47 10.64 -15.87
C ARG A 421 10.20 9.94 -15.39
N VAL A 422 9.76 8.96 -16.18
CA VAL A 422 8.72 8.01 -15.79
C VAL A 422 9.39 6.74 -15.29
N GLY A 423 8.84 6.10 -14.28
CA GLY A 423 9.40 4.88 -13.71
C GLY A 423 8.83 4.55 -12.32
N THR A 424 9.69 4.09 -11.42
CA THR A 424 9.30 3.68 -10.06
C THR A 424 8.68 4.83 -9.27
N PRO A 425 7.56 4.59 -8.57
CA PRO A 425 6.90 5.61 -7.74
C PRO A 425 7.86 6.21 -6.70
N LYS A 426 7.79 7.51 -6.51
CA LYS A 426 8.55 8.24 -5.50
C LYS A 426 7.85 8.13 -4.13
N ARG A 427 8.58 8.43 -3.05
CA ARG A 427 8.05 8.42 -1.68
C ARG A 427 6.75 9.23 -1.52
N ARG A 428 6.59 10.34 -2.26
CA ARG A 428 5.37 11.17 -2.25
C ARG A 428 4.18 10.42 -2.86
N GLU A 429 4.38 9.74 -3.97
CA GLU A 429 3.34 8.96 -4.66
C GLU A 429 2.86 7.80 -3.79
N ILE A 430 3.79 7.10 -3.14
CA ILE A 430 3.46 6.04 -2.17
C ILE A 430 2.62 6.61 -1.02
N GLY A 431 3.03 7.73 -0.42
CA GLY A 431 2.28 8.38 0.65
C GLY A 431 0.86 8.84 0.23
N HIS A 432 0.69 9.30 -1.01
CA HIS A 432 -0.62 9.67 -1.55
C HIS A 432 -1.52 8.44 -1.77
N GLY A 433 -0.95 7.34 -2.25
CA GLY A 433 -1.67 6.07 -2.42
C GLY A 433 -2.19 5.54 -1.10
N VAL A 434 -1.33 5.49 -0.09
CA VAL A 434 -1.70 5.00 1.25
C VAL A 434 -2.72 5.89 1.94
N LEU A 435 -2.67 7.21 1.77
CA LEU A 435 -3.70 8.10 2.31
C LEU A 435 -5.07 7.80 1.69
N ALA A 436 -5.12 7.57 0.38
CA ALA A 436 -6.36 7.21 -0.30
C ALA A 436 -6.84 5.80 0.09
N GLU A 437 -5.92 4.87 0.29
CA GLU A 437 -6.22 3.53 0.81
C GLU A 437 -6.85 3.58 2.20
N ARG A 438 -6.18 4.26 3.15
CA ARG A 438 -6.69 4.43 4.52
C ARG A 438 -8.07 5.09 4.55
N ALA A 439 -8.31 6.04 3.65
CA ALA A 439 -9.59 6.74 3.58
C ALA A 439 -10.76 5.81 3.23
N LEU A 440 -10.56 4.79 2.41
CA LEU A 440 -11.60 3.86 1.96
C LEU A 440 -11.63 2.56 2.78
N LEU A 441 -10.52 2.16 3.41
CA LEU A 441 -10.40 0.90 4.16
C LEU A 441 -11.56 0.65 5.13
N PRO A 442 -12.03 1.64 5.92
CA PRO A 442 -13.11 1.45 6.88
C PRO A 442 -14.47 1.09 6.27
N VAL A 443 -14.69 1.48 5.02
CA VAL A 443 -15.98 1.28 4.32
C VAL A 443 -15.95 0.11 3.33
N VAL A 444 -14.79 -0.48 3.09
CA VAL A 444 -14.66 -1.70 2.26
C VAL A 444 -15.31 -2.87 3.01
N PRO A 445 -16.16 -3.68 2.35
CA PRO A 445 -16.77 -4.85 3.00
C PRO A 445 -15.70 -5.87 3.41
N SER A 446 -15.99 -6.67 4.43
CA SER A 446 -15.12 -7.77 4.87
C SER A 446 -14.94 -8.84 3.77
N GLN A 447 -14.00 -9.75 3.94
CA GLN A 447 -13.79 -10.84 2.99
C GLN A 447 -14.98 -11.81 2.98
N GLU A 448 -15.66 -11.97 4.09
CA GLU A 448 -16.87 -12.80 4.21
C GLU A 448 -18.04 -12.18 3.46
N GLU A 449 -18.16 -10.85 3.47
CA GLU A 449 -19.23 -10.13 2.77
C GLU A 449 -18.95 -10.03 1.26
N PHE A 450 -17.68 -9.92 0.87
CA PHE A 450 -17.26 -9.75 -0.52
C PHE A 450 -15.89 -10.41 -0.78
N ALA A 451 -15.91 -11.66 -1.21
CA ALA A 451 -14.77 -12.57 -1.28
C ALA A 451 -13.78 -12.26 -2.43
N TYR A 452 -13.40 -11.01 -2.62
CA TYR A 452 -12.44 -10.58 -3.65
C TYR A 452 -11.23 -9.90 -3.04
N ALA A 453 -10.06 -10.15 -3.61
CA ALA A 453 -8.93 -9.25 -3.54
C ALA A 453 -9.26 -8.00 -4.38
N LEU A 454 -8.98 -6.82 -3.84
CA LEU A 454 -9.32 -5.53 -4.43
C LEU A 454 -8.03 -4.77 -4.77
N ARG A 455 -7.79 -4.52 -6.05
CA ARG A 455 -6.68 -3.66 -6.47
C ARG A 455 -7.20 -2.41 -7.16
N LEU A 456 -6.87 -1.26 -6.60
CA LEU A 456 -7.18 0.05 -7.14
C LEU A 456 -5.91 0.70 -7.69
N VAL A 457 -6.06 1.41 -8.79
CA VAL A 457 -5.00 2.25 -9.36
C VAL A 457 -5.56 3.62 -9.64
N SER A 458 -5.04 4.62 -8.93
CA SER A 458 -5.33 6.04 -9.21
C SER A 458 -4.33 6.59 -10.21
N GLU A 459 -4.81 6.95 -11.39
CA GLU A 459 -4.03 7.63 -12.42
C GLU A 459 -4.36 9.13 -12.39
N VAL A 460 -3.39 9.95 -12.05
CA VAL A 460 -3.54 11.40 -12.07
C VAL A 460 -3.48 11.90 -13.50
N MET A 461 -4.63 12.36 -14.02
CA MET A 461 -4.76 12.86 -15.39
C MET A 461 -4.38 14.34 -15.50
N SER A 462 -4.64 15.12 -14.46
CA SER A 462 -4.26 16.54 -14.40
C SER A 462 -4.13 16.98 -12.93
N SER A 463 -3.21 17.89 -12.63
CA SER A 463 -2.87 18.29 -11.27
C SER A 463 -2.81 19.79 -11.09
N ASN A 464 -3.70 20.33 -10.26
CA ASN A 464 -3.61 21.68 -9.69
C ASN A 464 -4.14 21.70 -8.24
N GLY A 465 -3.41 21.01 -7.34
CA GLY A 465 -3.73 20.89 -5.91
C GLY A 465 -4.58 19.67 -5.57
N SER A 466 -4.20 19.01 -4.49
CA SER A 466 -4.87 17.89 -3.84
C SER A 466 -5.34 16.73 -4.73
N THR A 467 -4.41 16.15 -5.47
CA THR A 467 -4.67 14.93 -6.26
C THR A 467 -4.97 13.71 -5.38
N SER A 468 -4.40 13.64 -4.14
CA SER A 468 -4.68 12.55 -3.20
C SER A 468 -6.16 12.51 -2.79
N MET A 469 -6.78 13.67 -2.54
CA MET A 469 -8.21 13.73 -2.18
C MET A 469 -9.11 13.49 -3.40
N ALA A 470 -8.68 13.87 -4.59
CA ALA A 470 -9.35 13.47 -5.83
C ALA A 470 -9.25 11.95 -6.06
N SER A 471 -8.12 11.32 -5.65
CA SER A 471 -7.98 9.85 -5.66
C SER A 471 -8.96 9.17 -4.71
N VAL A 472 -9.19 9.71 -3.50
CA VAL A 472 -10.22 9.21 -2.58
C VAL A 472 -11.58 9.20 -3.24
N CYS A 473 -11.99 10.32 -3.84
CA CYS A 473 -13.30 10.45 -4.50
C CYS A 473 -13.43 9.48 -5.69
N SER A 474 -12.42 9.43 -6.57
CA SER A 474 -12.45 8.54 -7.74
C SER A 474 -12.41 7.05 -7.36
N SER A 475 -11.73 6.71 -6.25
CA SER A 475 -11.69 5.34 -5.71
C SER A 475 -13.05 4.90 -5.19
N SER A 476 -13.74 5.77 -4.44
CA SER A 476 -15.11 5.51 -3.99
C SER A 476 -16.05 5.25 -5.18
N LEU A 477 -15.95 6.05 -6.24
CA LEU A 477 -16.72 5.89 -7.48
C LEU A 477 -16.39 4.56 -8.19
N SER A 478 -15.11 4.23 -8.34
CA SER A 478 -14.67 3.02 -9.07
C SER A 478 -15.03 1.72 -8.35
N LEU A 479 -14.99 1.72 -7.01
CA LEU A 479 -15.43 0.59 -6.19
C LEU A 479 -16.94 0.35 -6.34
N MET A 480 -17.74 1.42 -6.25
CA MET A 480 -19.19 1.32 -6.48
C MET A 480 -19.53 0.88 -7.92
N ASP A 481 -18.78 1.37 -8.92
CA ASP A 481 -18.93 0.94 -10.33
C ASP A 481 -18.56 -0.53 -10.54
N ALA A 482 -17.59 -1.05 -9.77
CA ALA A 482 -17.19 -2.45 -9.77
C ALA A 482 -18.21 -3.39 -9.11
N GLY A 483 -19.25 -2.87 -8.47
CA GLY A 483 -20.23 -3.65 -7.71
C GLY A 483 -19.75 -4.03 -6.30
N VAL A 484 -18.73 -3.33 -5.76
CA VAL A 484 -18.34 -3.51 -4.35
C VAL A 484 -19.39 -2.87 -3.45
N PRO A 485 -19.99 -3.62 -2.50
CA PRO A 485 -21.01 -3.10 -1.59
C PRO A 485 -20.35 -2.27 -0.46
N LEU A 486 -19.86 -1.07 -0.78
CA LEU A 486 -19.29 -0.17 0.21
C LEU A 486 -20.31 0.13 1.31
N LYS A 487 -19.84 0.17 2.56
CA LYS A 487 -20.68 0.53 3.74
C LYS A 487 -21.15 1.98 3.65
N ALA A 488 -20.37 2.88 3.04
CA ALA A 488 -20.74 4.25 2.72
C ALA A 488 -19.80 4.82 1.64
N ALA A 489 -20.26 5.83 0.90
CA ALA A 489 -19.42 6.60 0.00
C ALA A 489 -18.48 7.51 0.80
N VAL A 490 -17.25 7.65 0.33
CA VAL A 490 -16.21 8.50 0.95
C VAL A 490 -15.79 9.59 -0.03
N ALA A 491 -15.76 10.82 0.43
CA ALA A 491 -15.17 11.95 -0.28
C ALA A 491 -14.01 12.56 0.49
N GLY A 492 -13.11 13.21 -0.22
CA GLY A 492 -11.94 13.87 0.34
C GLY A 492 -11.81 15.33 -0.10
N ILE A 493 -11.32 16.18 0.80
CA ILE A 493 -11.05 17.59 0.56
C ILE A 493 -9.70 18.01 1.14
N ALA A 494 -9.01 18.94 0.49
CA ALA A 494 -7.83 19.60 1.04
C ALA A 494 -8.17 21.04 1.42
N MET A 495 -7.78 21.37 2.63
CA MET A 495 -7.91 22.69 3.24
C MET A 495 -6.52 23.32 3.35
N GLY A 496 -6.43 24.61 3.28
CA GLY A 496 -5.24 25.39 3.59
C GLY A 496 -5.50 26.38 4.71
N LEU A 497 -4.42 26.98 5.19
CA LEU A 497 -4.47 28.05 6.17
C LEU A 497 -3.49 29.14 5.77
N ILE A 498 -3.91 30.38 5.94
CA ILE A 498 -3.04 31.54 5.88
C ILE A 498 -3.10 32.26 7.22
N TYR A 499 -1.93 32.45 7.82
CA TYR A 499 -1.77 33.28 9.02
C TYR A 499 -1.08 34.57 8.63
N ALA A 500 -1.75 35.69 8.76
CA ALA A 500 -1.19 37.02 8.54
C ALA A 500 -1.84 38.05 9.48
N GLU A 501 -1.06 39.00 9.97
CA GLU A 501 -1.51 40.10 10.84
C GLU A 501 -2.30 39.63 12.07
N GLY A 502 -1.89 38.48 12.66
CA GLY A 502 -2.55 37.90 13.83
C GLY A 502 -3.88 37.21 13.54
N LYS A 503 -4.25 37.03 12.28
CA LYS A 503 -5.49 36.35 11.86
C LYS A 503 -5.21 35.06 11.13
N TYR A 504 -6.00 34.05 11.43
CA TYR A 504 -6.03 32.76 10.70
C TYR A 504 -7.21 32.78 9.73
N LEU A 505 -6.94 32.41 8.48
CA LEU A 505 -7.98 32.24 7.46
C LEU A 505 -7.86 30.85 6.81
N SER A 506 -8.87 30.02 7.04
CA SER A 506 -8.95 28.68 6.42
C SER A 506 -9.48 28.78 5.00
N LEU A 507 -8.86 28.03 4.08
CA LEU A 507 -9.19 27.98 2.66
C LEU A 507 -9.69 26.58 2.29
N THR A 508 -10.88 26.51 1.70
CA THR A 508 -11.44 25.27 1.17
C THR A 508 -10.90 24.97 -0.22
N ASP A 509 -10.55 23.73 -0.51
CA ASP A 509 -10.16 23.29 -1.86
C ASP A 509 -8.98 24.08 -2.43
N ILE A 510 -7.81 23.90 -1.80
CA ILE A 510 -6.61 24.66 -2.16
C ILE A 510 -6.03 24.24 -3.51
N LEU A 511 -5.51 25.24 -4.22
CA LEU A 511 -4.69 25.07 -5.41
C LEU A 511 -3.24 24.72 -5.04
N GLY A 512 -2.47 24.17 -5.99
CA GLY A 512 -1.06 23.90 -5.77
C GLY A 512 -0.22 25.12 -5.37
N ALA A 513 -0.55 26.31 -5.90
CA ALA A 513 0.11 27.54 -5.49
C ALA A 513 -0.28 27.96 -4.06
N GLU A 514 -1.52 27.74 -3.65
CA GLU A 514 -2.00 28.04 -2.29
C GLU A 514 -1.43 27.06 -1.26
N ASP A 515 -1.21 25.78 -1.62
CA ASP A 515 -0.42 24.86 -0.81
C ASP A 515 1.01 25.38 -0.62
N ALA A 516 1.69 25.79 -1.71
CA ALA A 516 3.05 26.31 -1.63
C ALA A 516 3.17 27.60 -0.80
N PHE A 517 2.18 28.49 -0.88
CA PHE A 517 2.18 29.80 -0.22
C PHE A 517 1.50 29.81 1.14
N GLY A 518 0.73 28.77 1.47
CA GLY A 518 0.01 28.65 2.73
C GLY A 518 0.90 28.15 3.88
N ASP A 519 0.31 28.16 5.06
CA ASP A 519 0.97 27.80 6.32
C ASP A 519 0.53 26.42 6.83
N MET A 520 -0.47 25.80 6.20
CA MET A 520 -0.98 24.48 6.50
C MET A 520 -1.45 23.78 5.22
N ASP A 521 -1.18 22.49 5.10
CA ASP A 521 -1.84 21.53 4.19
C ASP A 521 -2.62 20.53 5.04
N PHE A 522 -3.94 20.54 4.91
CA PHE A 522 -4.83 19.77 5.74
C PHE A 522 -5.83 19.00 4.88
N LYS A 523 -5.73 17.68 4.91
CA LYS A 523 -6.54 16.78 4.11
C LYS A 523 -7.47 15.99 5.00
N VAL A 524 -8.76 16.00 4.67
CA VAL A 524 -9.80 15.28 5.40
C VAL A 524 -10.60 14.43 4.42
N ALA A 525 -10.73 13.17 4.72
CA ALA A 525 -11.59 12.24 4.00
C ALA A 525 -12.63 11.64 4.96
N GLY A 526 -13.81 11.34 4.47
CA GLY A 526 -14.85 10.72 5.27
C GLY A 526 -16.17 10.53 4.54
N THR A 527 -17.08 9.88 5.24
CA THR A 527 -18.47 9.71 4.84
C THR A 527 -19.29 10.96 5.20
N ALA A 528 -20.60 10.87 5.12
CA ALA A 528 -21.47 11.97 5.56
C ALA A 528 -21.33 12.29 7.06
N ASP A 529 -21.09 11.28 7.89
CA ASP A 529 -21.20 11.35 9.35
C ASP A 529 -19.99 10.84 10.15
N ALA A 530 -18.92 10.40 9.45
CA ALA A 530 -17.68 9.95 10.08
C ALA A 530 -16.46 10.35 9.23
N VAL A 531 -15.37 10.73 9.89
CA VAL A 531 -14.07 10.91 9.25
C VAL A 531 -13.39 9.56 9.12
N THR A 532 -12.81 9.27 7.95
CA THR A 532 -12.12 8.02 7.68
C THR A 532 -10.61 8.16 7.55
N ALA A 533 -10.13 9.34 7.16
CA ALA A 533 -8.69 9.64 7.17
C ALA A 533 -8.45 11.16 7.30
N LEU A 534 -7.29 11.49 7.89
CA LEU A 534 -6.86 12.85 8.06
C LEU A 534 -5.34 12.94 7.96
N GLN A 535 -4.85 13.97 7.25
CA GLN A 535 -3.43 14.29 7.19
C GLN A 535 -3.25 15.81 7.35
N LEU A 536 -2.38 16.23 8.28
CA LEU A 536 -2.06 17.61 8.52
C LEU A 536 -0.54 17.82 8.52
N ASP A 537 -0.12 18.86 7.80
CA ASP A 537 1.24 19.40 7.79
C ASP A 537 1.20 20.89 8.05
N THR A 538 1.93 21.37 9.05
CA THR A 538 2.07 22.78 9.33
C THR A 538 3.45 23.30 8.93
N LYS A 539 3.50 24.55 8.49
CA LYS A 539 4.74 25.27 8.16
C LYS A 539 5.03 26.40 9.15
N ILE A 540 4.18 26.53 10.15
CA ILE A 540 4.29 27.49 11.26
C ILE A 540 4.33 26.76 12.60
N ASP A 541 4.66 27.50 13.65
CA ASP A 541 4.84 26.98 15.02
C ASP A 541 3.51 26.66 15.71
N GLY A 542 2.76 25.77 15.08
CA GLY A 542 1.50 25.27 15.58
C GLY A 542 0.27 26.07 15.17
N ILE A 543 -0.86 25.40 15.28
CA ILE A 543 -2.18 25.97 15.01
C ILE A 543 -2.99 25.87 16.30
N PRO A 544 -3.67 26.97 16.73
CA PRO A 544 -4.58 26.92 17.85
C PRO A 544 -5.70 25.89 17.64
N ALA A 545 -6.14 25.25 18.72
CA ALA A 545 -7.11 24.15 18.65
C ALA A 545 -8.48 24.60 18.09
N ASP A 546 -8.90 25.82 18.40
CA ASP A 546 -10.15 26.42 17.90
C ASP A 546 -10.09 26.69 16.39
N VAL A 547 -8.93 27.12 15.88
CA VAL A 547 -8.70 27.31 14.44
C VAL A 547 -8.75 25.97 13.70
N LEU A 548 -8.15 24.94 14.30
CA LEU A 548 -8.16 23.60 13.72
C LEU A 548 -9.57 22.98 13.72
N ALA A 549 -10.32 23.16 14.83
CA ALA A 549 -11.72 22.73 14.91
C ALA A 549 -12.60 23.43 13.86
N ALA A 550 -12.42 24.74 13.67
CA ALA A 550 -13.13 25.48 12.64
C ALA A 550 -12.77 25.02 11.21
N ALA A 551 -11.50 24.68 10.97
CA ALA A 551 -11.06 24.12 9.68
C ALA A 551 -11.64 22.71 9.42
N LEU A 552 -11.78 21.88 10.44
CA LEU A 552 -12.43 20.57 10.37
C LEU A 552 -13.92 20.72 9.97
N GLU A 553 -14.66 21.63 10.63
CA GLU A 553 -16.08 21.86 10.30
C GLU A 553 -16.23 22.39 8.87
N GLN A 554 -15.36 23.32 8.45
CA GLN A 554 -15.36 23.81 7.08
C GLN A 554 -15.02 22.71 6.06
N ALA A 555 -14.15 21.76 6.40
CA ALA A 555 -13.86 20.58 5.57
C ALA A 555 -15.08 19.67 5.43
N LYS A 556 -15.87 19.50 6.53
CA LYS A 556 -17.12 18.73 6.51
C LYS A 556 -18.13 19.32 5.53
N GLU A 557 -18.36 20.64 5.59
CA GLU A 557 -19.26 21.34 4.66
C GLU A 557 -18.88 21.07 3.19
N ALA A 558 -17.59 21.12 2.89
CA ALA A 558 -17.07 20.89 1.54
C ALA A 558 -17.21 19.41 1.14
N ARG A 559 -16.92 18.49 2.05
CA ARG A 559 -17.02 17.04 1.84
C ARG A 559 -18.45 16.64 1.51
N LEU A 560 -19.45 17.17 2.22
CA LEU A 560 -20.86 16.90 1.97
C LEU A 560 -21.28 17.33 0.55
N LYS A 561 -20.87 18.52 0.11
CA LYS A 561 -21.14 19.01 -1.25
C LYS A 561 -20.50 18.13 -2.32
N ILE A 562 -19.30 17.59 -2.07
CA ILE A 562 -18.64 16.67 -2.99
C ILE A 562 -19.38 15.34 -3.03
N LEU A 563 -19.81 14.80 -1.88
CA LEU A 563 -20.62 13.58 -1.79
C LEU A 563 -21.93 13.70 -2.58
N ASP A 564 -22.58 14.86 -2.55
CA ASP A 564 -23.81 15.10 -3.34
C ASP A 564 -23.56 14.93 -4.84
N VAL A 565 -22.44 15.46 -5.35
CA VAL A 565 -22.08 15.31 -6.78
C VAL A 565 -21.70 13.85 -7.10
N MET A 566 -20.96 13.17 -6.21
CA MET A 566 -20.59 11.76 -6.39
C MET A 566 -21.83 10.86 -6.37
N ASN A 567 -22.76 11.10 -5.43
CA ASN A 567 -24.01 10.35 -5.31
C ASN A 567 -24.95 10.57 -6.50
N ALA A 568 -24.88 11.72 -7.16
CA ALA A 568 -25.62 11.95 -8.41
C ALA A 568 -25.08 11.10 -9.59
N ALA A 569 -23.78 10.77 -9.60
CA ALA A 569 -23.18 9.87 -10.58
C ALA A 569 -23.44 8.39 -10.25
N ILE A 570 -23.23 8.00 -9.00
CA ILE A 570 -23.54 6.68 -8.47
C ILE A 570 -23.76 6.77 -6.95
N SER A 571 -24.95 6.37 -6.49
CA SER A 571 -25.33 6.50 -5.06
C SER A 571 -25.10 5.24 -4.25
N LYS A 572 -24.97 4.09 -4.90
CA LYS A 572 -24.67 2.78 -4.28
C LYS A 572 -23.86 1.92 -5.24
N GLY A 573 -23.20 0.90 -4.74
CA GLY A 573 -22.56 -0.11 -5.58
C GLY A 573 -23.55 -0.75 -6.55
N ARG A 574 -23.09 -1.12 -7.75
CA ARG A 574 -23.90 -1.90 -8.68
C ARG A 574 -24.30 -3.21 -8.04
N ASP A 575 -25.47 -3.72 -8.37
CA ASP A 575 -26.02 -4.96 -7.79
C ASP A 575 -25.21 -6.21 -8.20
N THR A 576 -24.42 -6.13 -9.26
CA THR A 576 -23.56 -7.22 -9.76
C THR A 576 -22.20 -6.69 -10.17
N VAL A 577 -21.18 -7.53 -10.02
CA VAL A 577 -19.85 -7.23 -10.57
C VAL A 577 -19.90 -7.21 -12.10
N ALA A 578 -18.91 -6.52 -12.72
CA ALA A 578 -18.78 -6.44 -14.16
C ALA A 578 -18.73 -7.84 -14.81
N GLU A 579 -19.22 -7.96 -16.04
CA GLU A 579 -19.18 -9.24 -16.80
C GLU A 579 -17.75 -9.75 -17.01
N SER A 580 -16.79 -8.84 -17.13
CA SER A 580 -15.35 -9.16 -17.24
C SER A 580 -14.70 -9.59 -15.93
N ALA A 581 -15.34 -9.32 -14.79
CA ALA A 581 -14.81 -9.72 -13.50
C ALA A 581 -15.06 -11.22 -13.24
N PRO A 582 -14.12 -11.90 -12.56
CA PRO A 582 -14.36 -13.28 -12.16
C PRO A 582 -15.54 -13.34 -11.19
N LYS A 583 -16.48 -14.25 -11.44
CA LYS A 583 -17.53 -14.59 -10.48
C LYS A 583 -16.95 -15.54 -9.47
N ILE A 584 -17.20 -15.31 -8.18
CA ILE A 584 -16.65 -16.11 -7.08
C ILE A 584 -17.81 -16.69 -6.26
N ILE A 585 -17.71 -17.97 -5.94
CA ILE A 585 -18.54 -18.64 -4.94
C ILE A 585 -17.64 -19.34 -3.93
N SER A 586 -18.07 -19.36 -2.68
CA SER A 586 -17.45 -20.18 -1.63
C SER A 586 -18.42 -21.25 -1.18
N ILE A 587 -17.92 -22.45 -1.00
CA ILE A 587 -18.67 -23.57 -0.45
C ILE A 587 -17.93 -24.14 0.75
N ASN A 588 -18.66 -24.43 1.81
CA ASN A 588 -18.12 -25.08 3.00
C ASN A 588 -18.18 -26.59 2.82
N ILE A 589 -17.07 -27.25 3.14
CA ILE A 589 -16.94 -28.70 3.10
C ILE A 589 -16.46 -29.22 4.46
N PRO A 590 -16.76 -30.49 4.80
CA PRO A 590 -16.20 -31.09 6.01
C PRO A 590 -14.66 -31.13 5.97
N MET A 591 -14.02 -30.92 7.12
CA MET A 591 -12.55 -30.90 7.24
C MET A 591 -11.88 -32.17 6.71
N ASP A 592 -12.47 -33.33 6.95
CA ASP A 592 -11.99 -34.62 6.49
C ASP A 592 -12.03 -34.78 4.95
N LYS A 593 -12.80 -33.94 4.27
CA LYS A 593 -12.94 -33.95 2.80
C LYS A 593 -11.93 -33.07 2.07
N ILE A 594 -11.25 -32.17 2.77
CA ILE A 594 -10.22 -31.30 2.19
C ILE A 594 -9.18 -32.11 1.42
N GLY A 595 -8.67 -33.20 2.05
CA GLY A 595 -7.66 -34.06 1.44
C GLY A 595 -8.15 -34.78 0.18
N GLU A 596 -9.45 -35.14 0.11
CA GLU A 596 -10.05 -35.77 -1.09
C GLU A 596 -10.21 -34.76 -2.24
N VAL A 597 -10.62 -33.54 -1.95
CA VAL A 597 -10.78 -32.45 -2.92
C VAL A 597 -9.44 -32.03 -3.50
N ILE A 598 -8.41 -31.87 -2.67
CA ILE A 598 -7.05 -31.55 -3.12
C ILE A 598 -6.43 -32.72 -3.88
N GLY A 599 -6.60 -33.93 -3.36
CA GLY A 599 -6.00 -35.17 -3.89
C GLY A 599 -4.49 -35.25 -3.69
N PRO A 600 -3.88 -36.44 -4.01
CA PRO A 600 -2.44 -36.63 -3.86
C PRO A 600 -1.63 -35.61 -4.68
N LYS A 601 -0.80 -34.81 -4.01
CA LYS A 601 0.02 -33.74 -4.62
C LYS A 601 -0.82 -32.72 -5.42
N GLY A 602 -2.05 -32.45 -5.01
CA GLY A 602 -2.94 -31.52 -5.69
C GLY A 602 -3.54 -32.03 -7.01
N LYS A 603 -3.41 -33.32 -7.32
CA LYS A 603 -3.81 -33.85 -8.64
C LYS A 603 -5.30 -33.68 -8.94
N VAL A 604 -6.17 -33.89 -7.95
CA VAL A 604 -7.63 -33.81 -8.16
C VAL A 604 -8.04 -32.39 -8.45
N ILE A 605 -7.66 -31.42 -7.59
CA ILE A 605 -7.98 -30.00 -7.75
C ILE A 605 -7.42 -29.45 -9.08
N ASN A 606 -6.18 -29.77 -9.42
CA ASN A 606 -5.55 -29.34 -10.66
C ASN A 606 -6.25 -29.92 -11.91
N THR A 607 -6.72 -31.17 -11.83
CA THR A 607 -7.51 -31.76 -12.93
C THR A 607 -8.84 -31.04 -13.11
N ILE A 608 -9.55 -30.75 -12.00
CA ILE A 608 -10.81 -30.00 -12.07
C ILE A 608 -10.55 -28.60 -12.66
N GLN A 609 -9.53 -27.87 -12.22
CA GLN A 609 -9.16 -26.56 -12.76
C GLN A 609 -8.85 -26.60 -14.27
N GLN A 610 -8.07 -27.59 -14.70
CA GLN A 610 -7.70 -27.75 -16.12
C GLN A 610 -8.90 -28.09 -17.02
N GLU A 611 -9.79 -28.95 -16.56
CA GLU A 611 -10.93 -29.39 -17.36
C GLU A 611 -12.05 -28.37 -17.40
N THR A 612 -12.33 -27.67 -16.28
CA THR A 612 -13.40 -26.67 -16.21
C THR A 612 -12.92 -25.27 -16.63
N GLY A 613 -11.62 -24.99 -16.50
CA GLY A 613 -11.07 -23.64 -16.66
C GLY A 613 -11.47 -22.70 -15.53
N ALA A 614 -12.00 -23.23 -14.41
CA ALA A 614 -12.23 -22.46 -13.19
C ALA A 614 -10.99 -22.44 -12.33
N ASP A 615 -10.83 -21.38 -11.55
CA ASP A 615 -9.78 -21.24 -10.54
C ASP A 615 -10.32 -21.67 -9.19
N ILE A 616 -9.61 -22.54 -8.46
CA ILE A 616 -10.10 -23.15 -7.23
C ILE A 616 -9.03 -22.99 -6.14
N ALA A 617 -9.42 -22.43 -4.99
CA ALA A 617 -8.61 -22.40 -3.78
C ALA A 617 -9.31 -23.17 -2.68
N VAL A 618 -8.53 -23.85 -1.84
CA VAL A 618 -9.03 -24.60 -0.67
C VAL A 618 -8.28 -24.09 0.54
N ASP A 619 -9.04 -23.66 1.53
CA ASP A 619 -8.57 -23.15 2.81
C ASP A 619 -9.41 -23.74 3.93
N ASP A 620 -9.12 -23.44 5.19
CA ASP A 620 -9.92 -23.84 6.34
C ASP A 620 -9.93 -22.78 7.45
N ASP A 621 -10.98 -22.76 8.26
CA ASP A 621 -11.10 -21.91 9.44
C ASP A 621 -10.87 -22.68 10.76
N GLY A 622 -10.37 -23.91 10.69
CA GLY A 622 -10.20 -24.83 11.80
C GLY A 622 -11.48 -25.59 12.20
N VAL A 623 -12.63 -25.29 11.58
CA VAL A 623 -13.93 -25.94 11.81
C VAL A 623 -14.46 -26.59 10.54
N VAL A 624 -14.41 -25.86 9.43
CA VAL A 624 -14.82 -26.33 8.10
C VAL A 624 -13.76 -26.00 7.06
N GLY A 625 -13.70 -26.79 6.00
CA GLY A 625 -12.93 -26.44 4.82
C GLY A 625 -13.73 -25.46 3.95
N ILE A 626 -13.06 -24.44 3.44
CA ILE A 626 -13.62 -23.40 2.59
C ILE A 626 -13.06 -23.59 1.18
N VAL A 627 -13.93 -23.96 0.24
CA VAL A 627 -13.53 -24.07 -1.19
C VAL A 627 -14.06 -22.85 -1.92
N THR A 628 -13.15 -22.02 -2.41
CA THR A 628 -13.45 -20.84 -3.21
C THR A 628 -13.24 -21.18 -4.68
N ILE A 629 -14.26 -20.98 -5.50
CA ILE A 629 -14.28 -21.27 -6.94
C ILE A 629 -14.54 -19.97 -7.69
N ALA A 630 -13.69 -19.65 -8.66
CA ALA A 630 -13.84 -18.45 -9.48
C ALA A 630 -13.74 -18.77 -10.97
N ALA A 631 -14.58 -18.11 -11.76
CA ALA A 631 -14.46 -18.11 -13.21
C ALA A 631 -15.15 -16.86 -13.80
N VAL A 632 -14.67 -16.36 -14.92
CA VAL A 632 -15.35 -15.29 -15.66
C VAL A 632 -16.69 -15.80 -16.20
N GLU A 633 -16.70 -17.02 -16.76
CA GLU A 633 -17.90 -17.65 -17.28
C GLU A 633 -18.61 -18.50 -16.20
N GLY A 634 -19.82 -18.11 -15.83
CA GLY A 634 -20.56 -18.73 -14.73
C GLY A 634 -20.75 -20.26 -14.84
N TRP A 635 -20.91 -20.79 -16.08
CA TRP A 635 -21.05 -22.22 -16.31
C TRP A 635 -19.80 -23.02 -15.88
N ARG A 636 -18.60 -22.46 -16.02
CA ARG A 636 -17.33 -23.10 -15.58
C ARG A 636 -17.29 -23.25 -14.07
N MET A 637 -17.76 -22.20 -13.38
CA MET A 637 -17.84 -22.20 -11.93
C MET A 637 -18.84 -23.25 -11.42
N GLU A 638 -20.04 -23.37 -12.06
CA GLU A 638 -21.04 -24.35 -11.68
C GLU A 638 -20.58 -25.78 -12.00
N ASP A 639 -19.86 -26.02 -13.10
CA ASP A 639 -19.26 -27.33 -13.41
C ASP A 639 -18.21 -27.72 -12.37
N ALA A 640 -17.30 -26.80 -12.02
CA ALA A 640 -16.32 -27.04 -10.98
C ALA A 640 -16.97 -27.34 -9.61
N LYS A 641 -17.99 -26.55 -9.24
CA LYS A 641 -18.78 -26.77 -8.02
C LYS A 641 -19.44 -28.14 -8.00
N ALA A 642 -20.08 -28.54 -9.11
CA ALA A 642 -20.74 -29.82 -9.21
C ALA A 642 -19.73 -30.99 -9.04
N ARG A 643 -18.53 -30.88 -9.60
CA ARG A 643 -17.46 -31.88 -9.44
C ARG A 643 -16.94 -31.96 -8.02
N ILE A 644 -16.75 -30.82 -7.35
CA ILE A 644 -16.33 -30.79 -5.95
C ILE A 644 -17.40 -31.40 -5.05
N LEU A 645 -18.66 -31.02 -5.24
CA LEU A 645 -19.78 -31.58 -4.47
C LEU A 645 -19.93 -33.09 -4.68
N ALA A 646 -19.67 -33.59 -5.89
CA ALA A 646 -19.66 -35.03 -6.15
C ALA A 646 -18.54 -35.80 -5.39
N ILE A 647 -17.46 -35.12 -5.02
CA ILE A 647 -16.39 -35.67 -4.16
C ILE A 647 -16.80 -35.59 -2.69
N VAL A 648 -17.37 -34.47 -2.27
CA VAL A 648 -17.72 -34.22 -0.86
C VAL A 648 -18.93 -35.05 -0.42
N ASP A 649 -19.97 -35.10 -1.23
CA ASP A 649 -21.21 -35.88 -1.01
C ASP A 649 -21.52 -36.71 -2.28
N PRO A 650 -20.80 -37.80 -2.49
CA PRO A 650 -20.98 -38.61 -3.68
C PRO A 650 -22.39 -39.20 -3.69
N PRO A 651 -23.06 -39.26 -4.86
CA PRO A 651 -24.43 -39.80 -4.95
C PRO A 651 -24.47 -41.20 -4.36
N LYS A 652 -25.46 -41.43 -3.48
CA LYS A 652 -25.65 -42.71 -2.82
C LYS A 652 -26.43 -43.64 -3.74
N ALA A 653 -25.98 -44.88 -3.83
CA ALA A 653 -26.75 -45.89 -4.52
C ALA A 653 -28.06 -46.14 -3.75
N GLU A 654 -29.19 -46.20 -4.46
CA GLU A 654 -30.49 -46.47 -3.85
C GLU A 654 -30.86 -47.95 -4.01
N LEU A 655 -31.37 -48.56 -2.94
CA LEU A 655 -31.79 -49.95 -2.92
C LEU A 655 -32.92 -50.18 -3.96
N GLY A 656 -32.75 -51.15 -4.85
CA GLY A 656 -33.69 -51.46 -5.89
C GLY A 656 -33.58 -50.63 -7.16
N ALA A 657 -32.82 -49.55 -7.18
CA ALA A 657 -32.59 -48.73 -8.37
C ALA A 657 -31.76 -49.46 -9.43
N ILE A 658 -32.01 -49.12 -10.70
CA ILE A 658 -31.30 -49.66 -11.85
C ILE A 658 -30.31 -48.63 -12.38
N TYR A 659 -29.06 -49.01 -12.56
CA TYR A 659 -27.98 -48.16 -13.08
C TYR A 659 -27.36 -48.78 -14.30
N ASN A 660 -27.00 -47.96 -15.29
CA ASN A 660 -26.09 -48.34 -16.35
C ASN A 660 -24.66 -48.30 -15.82
N GLY A 661 -24.10 -49.45 -15.51
CA GLY A 661 -22.80 -49.56 -14.92
C GLY A 661 -21.76 -50.10 -15.93
N ARG A 662 -20.47 -49.78 -15.71
CA ARG A 662 -19.35 -50.25 -16.48
C ARG A 662 -18.51 -51.26 -15.67
N VAL A 663 -18.18 -52.40 -16.23
CA VAL A 663 -17.32 -53.39 -15.56
C VAL A 663 -15.91 -52.88 -15.45
N VAL A 664 -15.43 -52.61 -14.22
CA VAL A 664 -14.13 -52.01 -13.93
C VAL A 664 -13.10 -53.03 -13.46
N SER A 665 -13.54 -54.17 -12.91
CA SER A 665 -12.65 -55.25 -12.49
C SER A 665 -13.41 -56.59 -12.47
N ILE A 666 -12.71 -57.65 -12.85
CA ILE A 666 -13.24 -59.02 -12.81
C ILE A 666 -12.38 -59.83 -11.84
N THR A 667 -13.01 -60.59 -10.95
CA THR A 667 -12.38 -61.45 -9.97
C THR A 667 -13.00 -62.87 -10.04
N LYS A 668 -12.37 -63.85 -9.41
CA LYS A 668 -12.85 -65.24 -9.36
C LYS A 668 -14.25 -65.39 -8.72
N PHE A 669 -14.69 -64.44 -7.91
CA PHE A 669 -15.97 -64.47 -7.18
C PHE A 669 -17.02 -63.54 -7.73
N GLY A 670 -16.68 -62.66 -8.70
CA GLY A 670 -17.63 -61.71 -9.26
C GLY A 670 -17.00 -60.59 -10.07
N ALA A 671 -17.80 -59.68 -10.59
CA ALA A 671 -17.39 -58.50 -11.32
C ALA A 671 -17.71 -57.22 -10.50
N PHE A 672 -16.76 -56.30 -10.43
CA PHE A 672 -16.99 -54.96 -9.93
C PHE A 672 -17.48 -54.07 -11.07
N VAL A 673 -18.57 -53.40 -10.84
CA VAL A 673 -19.28 -52.55 -11.79
C VAL A 673 -19.35 -51.15 -11.20
N ASN A 674 -18.79 -50.18 -11.89
CA ASN A 674 -18.94 -48.78 -11.52
C ASN A 674 -20.36 -48.32 -11.93
N ILE A 675 -21.17 -47.97 -10.96
CA ILE A 675 -22.59 -47.61 -11.10
C ILE A 675 -22.84 -46.12 -10.98
N LEU A 676 -21.97 -45.40 -10.23
CA LEU A 676 -22.04 -43.98 -10.01
C LEU A 676 -20.59 -43.48 -9.90
N PRO A 677 -20.29 -42.18 -10.12
CA PRO A 677 -18.97 -41.62 -9.94
C PRO A 677 -18.37 -41.98 -8.58
N GLY A 678 -17.24 -42.71 -8.58
CA GLY A 678 -16.57 -43.17 -7.35
C GLY A 678 -17.26 -44.27 -6.56
N ARG A 679 -18.27 -44.93 -7.13
CA ARG A 679 -19.01 -46.01 -6.48
C ARG A 679 -19.05 -47.29 -7.35
N ASP A 680 -18.39 -48.30 -6.86
CA ASP A 680 -18.40 -49.65 -7.47
C ASP A 680 -19.28 -50.57 -6.66
N GLY A 681 -20.08 -51.38 -7.36
CA GLY A 681 -20.83 -52.45 -6.74
C GLY A 681 -20.34 -53.82 -7.23
N LEU A 682 -20.54 -54.87 -6.46
CA LEU A 682 -20.15 -56.23 -6.77
C LEU A 682 -21.33 -57.04 -7.30
N ILE A 683 -21.20 -57.55 -8.50
CA ILE A 683 -22.06 -58.65 -8.96
C ILE A 683 -21.37 -59.95 -8.62
N HIS A 684 -21.93 -60.73 -7.71
CA HIS A 684 -21.39 -62.05 -7.37
C HIS A 684 -21.60 -63.05 -8.54
N ILE A 685 -20.64 -63.94 -8.77
CA ILE A 685 -20.67 -64.93 -9.85
C ILE A 685 -21.98 -65.74 -9.88
N SER A 686 -22.59 -65.99 -8.74
CA SER A 686 -23.89 -66.72 -8.64
C SER A 686 -25.08 -65.97 -9.25
N LYS A 687 -24.95 -64.66 -9.47
CA LYS A 687 -26.03 -63.79 -10.02
C LYS A 687 -25.84 -63.55 -11.53
N LEU A 688 -24.74 -64.01 -12.12
CA LEU A 688 -24.39 -63.79 -13.54
C LEU A 688 -24.98 -64.87 -14.46
N GLY A 689 -25.32 -66.03 -13.94
CA GLY A 689 -25.70 -67.23 -14.75
C GLY A 689 -27.19 -67.38 -15.10
N GLY A 690 -28.06 -66.47 -14.68
CA GLY A 690 -29.50 -66.61 -14.97
C GLY A 690 -30.08 -68.01 -14.52
N GLY A 691 -29.62 -68.54 -13.38
CA GLY A 691 -29.96 -69.82 -12.85
C GLY A 691 -29.09 -71.00 -13.32
N LYS A 692 -28.13 -70.79 -14.20
CA LYS A 692 -27.11 -71.79 -14.62
C LYS A 692 -25.78 -71.52 -13.91
N ARG A 693 -25.09 -72.54 -13.51
CA ARG A 693 -23.76 -72.42 -12.90
C ARG A 693 -22.72 -72.05 -13.95
N ILE A 694 -22.08 -70.89 -13.78
CA ILE A 694 -20.92 -70.46 -14.60
C ILE A 694 -19.63 -70.80 -13.83
N ASN A 695 -18.54 -71.10 -14.55
CA ASN A 695 -17.26 -71.47 -13.96
C ASN A 695 -16.34 -70.26 -13.84
N ASN A 696 -16.38 -69.35 -14.78
CA ASN A 696 -15.59 -68.14 -14.76
C ASN A 696 -16.46 -66.91 -15.08
N VAL A 697 -16.18 -65.78 -14.49
CA VAL A 697 -16.89 -64.52 -14.71
C VAL A 697 -16.64 -63.97 -16.11
N GLU A 698 -15.46 -64.21 -16.66
CA GLU A 698 -15.03 -63.82 -18.00
C GLU A 698 -15.84 -64.51 -19.11
N ASP A 699 -16.54 -65.64 -18.80
CA ASP A 699 -17.41 -66.33 -19.76
C ASP A 699 -18.68 -65.54 -20.07
N VAL A 700 -19.05 -64.54 -19.20
CA VAL A 700 -20.26 -63.77 -19.28
C VAL A 700 -20.04 -62.27 -19.39
N LEU A 701 -19.01 -61.73 -18.75
CA LEU A 701 -18.73 -60.32 -18.71
C LEU A 701 -17.30 -60.03 -19.15
N SER A 702 -17.11 -58.93 -19.89
CA SER A 702 -15.78 -58.44 -20.30
C SER A 702 -15.45 -57.14 -19.59
N LEU A 703 -14.15 -56.91 -19.32
CA LEU A 703 -13.65 -55.68 -18.75
C LEU A 703 -14.03 -54.47 -19.65
N GLY A 704 -14.61 -53.42 -19.07
CA GLY A 704 -15.07 -52.23 -19.78
C GLY A 704 -16.46 -52.32 -20.40
N GLN A 705 -17.15 -53.48 -20.28
CA GLN A 705 -18.49 -53.67 -20.80
C GLN A 705 -19.50 -52.84 -20.02
N GLU A 706 -20.43 -52.22 -20.72
CA GLU A 706 -21.58 -51.52 -20.12
C GLU A 706 -22.74 -52.50 -19.93
N ILE A 707 -23.30 -52.50 -18.74
CA ILE A 707 -24.39 -53.43 -18.35
C ILE A 707 -25.38 -52.68 -17.45
N GLU A 708 -26.67 -53.06 -17.61
CA GLU A 708 -27.68 -52.60 -16.67
C GLU A 708 -27.68 -53.48 -15.42
N VAL A 709 -27.53 -52.82 -14.25
CA VAL A 709 -27.47 -53.49 -12.96
C VAL A 709 -28.47 -52.92 -11.99
N ARG A 710 -29.06 -53.75 -11.16
CA ARG A 710 -29.94 -53.34 -10.07
C ARG A 710 -29.21 -53.50 -8.74
N VAL A 711 -29.40 -52.50 -7.85
CA VAL A 711 -28.92 -52.58 -6.49
C VAL A 711 -29.78 -53.55 -5.71
N GLU A 712 -29.19 -54.65 -5.25
CA GLU A 712 -29.88 -55.71 -4.53
C GLU A 712 -29.77 -55.45 -3.01
N ASP A 713 -28.62 -55.05 -2.53
CA ASP A 713 -28.37 -54.81 -1.12
C ASP A 713 -27.26 -53.78 -0.94
N ILE A 714 -27.30 -53.05 0.19
CA ILE A 714 -26.29 -52.11 0.65
C ILE A 714 -25.95 -52.47 2.08
N ASP A 715 -24.75 -52.93 2.35
CA ASP A 715 -24.35 -53.30 3.72
C ASP A 715 -24.11 -52.04 4.62
N ASP A 716 -24.04 -52.29 5.94
CA ASP A 716 -23.79 -51.22 6.94
C ASP A 716 -22.49 -50.47 6.72
N LYS A 717 -21.59 -50.96 5.87
CA LYS A 717 -20.32 -50.33 5.48
C LYS A 717 -20.40 -49.62 4.11
N GLY A 718 -21.61 -49.54 3.51
CA GLY A 718 -21.85 -48.88 2.24
C GLY A 718 -21.40 -49.66 1.01
N LYS A 719 -21.07 -50.97 1.11
CA LYS A 719 -20.76 -51.80 -0.04
C LYS A 719 -22.08 -52.19 -0.75
N VAL A 720 -22.06 -52.03 -2.06
CA VAL A 720 -23.21 -52.23 -2.92
C VAL A 720 -23.16 -53.62 -3.56
N SER A 721 -24.17 -54.42 -3.32
CA SER A 721 -24.37 -55.69 -4.01
C SER A 721 -25.29 -55.49 -5.19
N LEU A 722 -24.89 -55.99 -6.35
CA LEU A 722 -25.59 -55.78 -7.60
C LEU A 722 -26.10 -57.09 -8.20
N THR A 723 -27.16 -56.99 -8.98
CA THR A 723 -27.64 -58.04 -9.86
C THR A 723 -27.90 -57.47 -11.25
N LEU A 724 -27.88 -58.31 -12.29
CA LEU A 724 -28.27 -57.88 -13.64
C LEU A 724 -29.72 -57.49 -13.69
N ALA A 725 -30.03 -56.35 -14.35
CA ALA A 725 -31.37 -55.77 -14.41
C ALA A 725 -32.25 -56.44 -15.47
N GLY A 726 -31.67 -57.17 -16.42
CA GLY A 726 -32.33 -57.89 -17.54
C GLY A 726 -31.86 -59.32 -17.68
N ASP A 727 -32.36 -60.06 -18.71
CA ASP A 727 -31.83 -61.39 -19.03
C ASP A 727 -30.33 -61.39 -19.23
N PRO A 728 -29.61 -62.43 -18.73
CA PRO A 728 -28.15 -62.44 -18.85
C PRO A 728 -27.73 -62.39 -20.31
N PRO A 729 -26.66 -61.63 -20.66
CA PRO A 729 -26.16 -61.54 -22.01
C PRO A 729 -25.74 -62.92 -22.53
N ALA A 730 -26.09 -63.21 -23.79
CA ALA A 730 -25.73 -64.44 -24.44
C ALA A 730 -24.20 -64.62 -24.38
N PRO A 731 -23.67 -65.88 -24.18
CA PRO A 731 -22.25 -66.11 -24.07
C PRO A 731 -21.55 -65.63 -25.34
N ALA A 732 -20.49 -64.86 -25.12
CA ALA A 732 -19.71 -64.28 -26.19
C ALA A 732 -19.15 -65.37 -27.07
N ALA A 733 -19.51 -65.40 -28.35
CA ALA A 733 -18.96 -66.29 -29.34
C ALA A 733 -17.44 -66.00 -29.45
N SER A 734 -16.64 -67.07 -29.19
CA SER A 734 -15.21 -67.06 -29.37
C SER A 734 -14.85 -66.81 -30.84
N SER A 735 -14.58 -65.59 -31.23
CA SER A 735 -13.96 -65.27 -32.51
C SER A 735 -12.45 -65.45 -32.39
N SER A 736 -11.94 -66.56 -32.88
CA SER A 736 -10.51 -66.80 -33.17
C SER A 736 -10.05 -65.77 -34.21
N ALA A 737 -9.26 -64.75 -33.80
CA ALA A 737 -8.56 -63.90 -34.75
C ALA A 737 -7.26 -64.53 -35.21
N PRO A 738 -6.91 -64.44 -36.51
CA PRO A 738 -5.66 -65.00 -37.02
C PRO A 738 -4.46 -64.19 -36.62
N ALA A 739 -3.38 -64.83 -36.28
CA ALA A 739 -2.09 -64.25 -35.97
C ALA A 739 -1.57 -63.37 -37.11
N SER A 740 -1.34 -62.16 -36.90
CA SER A 740 -0.63 -61.20 -37.77
C SER A 740 0.83 -61.04 -37.32
N ALA A 741 1.72 -61.06 -38.30
CA ALA A 741 3.15 -61.01 -38.24
C ALA A 741 3.79 -59.85 -37.49
N PRO A 742 5.04 -59.97 -37.07
CA PRO A 742 5.68 -58.93 -36.20
C PRO A 742 5.96 -57.66 -36.96
N ARG A 743 5.50 -56.56 -36.42
CA ARG A 743 5.79 -55.21 -36.91
C ARG A 743 7.05 -54.70 -36.20
N ALA A 744 7.97 -54.18 -37.00
CA ALA A 744 9.23 -53.64 -36.60
C ALA A 744 9.09 -52.54 -35.50
N ALA A 745 10.03 -52.54 -34.59
CA ALA A 745 10.12 -51.52 -33.51
C ALA A 745 10.30 -50.14 -34.08
N ALA A 746 9.40 -49.23 -33.68
CA ALA A 746 9.61 -47.80 -33.86
C ALA A 746 10.52 -47.25 -32.73
N PRO A 747 11.35 -46.22 -32.98
CA PRO A 747 12.28 -45.72 -31.98
C PRO A 747 11.54 -45.09 -30.81
N ALA A 748 12.09 -45.27 -29.64
CA ALA A 748 11.58 -44.70 -28.37
C ALA A 748 11.46 -43.19 -28.51
N ALA A 749 10.26 -42.67 -28.29
CA ALA A 749 10.05 -41.25 -28.06
C ALA A 749 10.58 -40.90 -26.66
N ASP A 750 11.44 -39.93 -26.61
CA ASP A 750 11.92 -39.33 -25.37
C ASP A 750 10.76 -39.02 -24.45
N GLY A 751 10.87 -39.43 -23.21
CA GLY A 751 9.93 -39.07 -22.14
C GLY A 751 9.95 -37.56 -21.86
N PRO A 752 8.93 -37.03 -21.22
CA PRO A 752 8.87 -35.60 -20.91
C PRO A 752 10.08 -35.20 -20.08
N VAL A 753 10.86 -34.23 -20.57
CA VAL A 753 11.93 -33.58 -19.83
C VAL A 753 11.26 -32.88 -18.66
N THR A 754 11.44 -33.36 -17.45
CA THR A 754 11.10 -32.68 -16.23
C THR A 754 12.14 -31.59 -16.02
N VAL A 755 11.84 -30.38 -16.48
CA VAL A 755 12.59 -29.19 -16.13
C VAL A 755 12.25 -28.89 -14.66
N SER A 756 13.27 -28.67 -13.81
CA SER A 756 13.03 -28.26 -12.42
C SER A 756 12.37 -26.89 -12.40
N PHE A 757 11.63 -26.60 -11.35
CA PHE A 757 11.01 -25.26 -11.17
C PHE A 757 12.07 -24.15 -11.24
N ASP A 758 13.27 -24.43 -10.70
CA ASP A 758 14.39 -23.48 -10.67
C ASP A 758 14.93 -23.19 -12.08
N ASP A 759 15.04 -24.20 -12.94
CA ASP A 759 15.51 -24.02 -14.33
C ASP A 759 14.47 -23.27 -15.19
N ALA A 760 13.17 -23.48 -14.95
CA ALA A 760 12.10 -22.77 -15.65
C ALA A 760 12.04 -21.30 -15.20
N PHE A 761 12.21 -21.03 -13.91
CA PHE A 761 12.22 -19.71 -13.32
C PHE A 761 13.43 -18.88 -13.75
N ASP A 762 14.63 -19.48 -13.79
CA ASP A 762 15.85 -18.81 -14.28
C ASP A 762 15.77 -18.49 -15.78
N SER A 763 15.12 -19.36 -16.57
CA SER A 763 14.88 -19.10 -17.98
C SER A 763 13.91 -17.92 -18.22
N GLU A 764 12.86 -17.80 -17.41
CA GLU A 764 11.87 -16.75 -17.49
C GLU A 764 12.46 -15.39 -17.05
N ILE A 765 13.25 -15.38 -15.97
CA ILE A 765 13.95 -14.18 -15.50
C ILE A 765 15.00 -13.70 -16.49
N SER A 766 15.78 -14.61 -17.08
CA SER A 766 16.79 -14.25 -18.08
C SER A 766 16.17 -13.65 -19.35
N SER A 767 14.95 -14.09 -19.71
CA SER A 767 14.23 -13.56 -20.87
C SER A 767 13.63 -12.15 -20.63
N GLU A 768 13.27 -11.80 -19.38
CA GLU A 768 12.61 -10.53 -19.06
C GLU A 768 13.58 -9.43 -18.59
N ILE A 769 14.70 -9.78 -17.96
CA ILE A 769 15.58 -8.79 -17.28
C ILE A 769 16.98 -8.72 -17.89
N GLY A 770 17.35 -9.63 -18.78
CA GLY A 770 18.69 -9.76 -19.31
C GLY A 770 19.68 -10.39 -18.31
N ASP A 771 20.79 -10.92 -18.80
CA ASP A 771 21.81 -11.58 -17.99
C ASP A 771 22.48 -10.58 -17.01
N LEU A 772 22.14 -10.68 -15.74
CA LEU A 772 22.73 -9.97 -14.62
C LEU A 772 23.74 -10.85 -13.85
N GLY A 773 24.37 -11.85 -14.52
CA GLY A 773 25.34 -12.72 -13.90
C GLY A 773 26.51 -11.98 -13.28
N PRO A 774 26.92 -12.31 -12.05
CA PRO A 774 28.15 -11.81 -11.47
C PRO A 774 29.33 -12.44 -12.21
N GLY A 775 30.28 -11.62 -12.64
CA GLY A 775 31.52 -12.09 -13.23
C GLY A 775 32.17 -13.16 -12.36
N GLY A 776 32.21 -14.38 -12.88
CA GLY A 776 32.69 -15.54 -12.18
C GLY A 776 34.20 -15.46 -11.96
N ALA A 777 34.64 -15.70 -10.75
CA ALA A 777 36.02 -16.04 -10.43
C ALA A 777 36.29 -17.46 -10.92
N ALA A 778 37.10 -17.60 -11.96
CA ALA A 778 37.56 -18.89 -12.44
C ALA A 778 38.67 -19.40 -11.54
N GLY A 779 38.57 -20.61 -11.08
CA GLY A 779 39.63 -21.43 -10.55
C GLY A 779 39.86 -22.65 -11.41
N GLY A 780 41.10 -22.80 -11.92
CA GLY A 780 41.75 -24.09 -12.01
C GLY A 780 41.97 -24.75 -13.35
N GLU A 781 43.22 -24.72 -13.88
CA GLU A 781 44.01 -25.80 -14.54
C GLU A 781 43.50 -26.35 -15.87
N GLY A 782 44.24 -26.30 -16.98
CA GLY A 782 45.55 -26.59 -17.29
C GLY A 782 45.74 -26.90 -18.81
N SER A 783 46.87 -26.64 -19.27
CA SER A 783 47.64 -27.16 -20.43
C SER A 783 47.60 -26.42 -21.78
N SER A 784 48.68 -25.75 -22.01
CA SER A 784 49.65 -25.85 -23.14
C SER A 784 49.18 -25.55 -24.56
N GLY A 785 49.85 -24.56 -25.15
CA GLY A 785 50.06 -24.48 -26.61
C GLY A 785 50.44 -23.09 -27.12
N ARG A 786 51.73 -22.80 -27.16
CA ARG A 786 52.45 -21.81 -27.94
C ARG A 786 51.76 -21.36 -29.23
N ASP A 787 51.89 -20.12 -29.70
CA ASP A 787 52.95 -19.32 -30.26
C ASP A 787 52.38 -17.95 -30.70
N ASP A 788 52.99 -16.90 -30.29
CA ASP A 788 54.02 -16.03 -30.83
C ASP A 788 53.59 -14.96 -31.87
N ARG A 789 54.06 -13.71 -31.60
CA ARG A 789 54.27 -12.52 -32.51
C ARG A 789 53.02 -11.67 -32.77
N GLY A 790 52.97 -10.41 -32.42
CA GLY A 790 53.98 -9.41 -32.47
C GLY A 790 53.32 -8.08 -32.91
N GLY A 791 53.62 -6.98 -32.28
CA GLY A 791 53.70 -5.73 -33.00
C GLY A 791 52.79 -4.55 -32.64
N ARG A 792 53.24 -3.72 -31.75
CA ARG A 792 53.41 -2.25 -31.85
C ARG A 792 52.27 -1.36 -32.40
N GLY A 793 52.01 -0.29 -31.65
CA GLY A 793 51.74 1.08 -32.14
C GLY A 793 50.45 1.64 -31.55
N GLY A 794 50.51 2.44 -30.68
CA GLY A 794 50.74 3.76 -30.24
C GLY A 794 49.92 4.88 -30.92
N ARG A 795 49.31 5.69 -30.11
CA ARG A 795 48.98 7.14 -30.19
C ARG A 795 47.47 7.41 -29.93
N ASP A 796 47.21 7.90 -28.73
CA ASP A 796 46.94 9.34 -28.42
C ASP A 796 45.96 10.04 -29.36
N ARG A 797 44.81 10.45 -28.79
CA ARG A 797 44.25 11.82 -28.86
C ARG A 797 42.92 11.94 -28.17
N GLY A 798 42.90 12.89 -27.28
CA GLY A 798 41.80 13.35 -26.46
C GLY A 798 40.70 14.14 -27.18
N PRO A 799 39.93 14.97 -26.47
CA PRO A 799 38.44 14.99 -26.54
C PRO A 799 37.91 16.08 -27.48
N ARG A 800 36.66 15.87 -27.97
CA ARG A 800 35.88 16.99 -28.52
C ARG A 800 34.44 17.01 -27.99
N ARG A 801 34.13 18.17 -27.46
CA ARG A 801 32.79 18.72 -27.14
C ARG A 801 31.95 18.92 -28.43
N HIS A 802 30.68 19.09 -28.16
CA HIS A 802 29.57 19.79 -28.83
C HIS A 802 28.46 18.81 -29.27
N ARG A 803 27.20 19.00 -28.96
CA ARG A 803 26.33 20.17 -28.66
C ARG A 803 25.27 19.75 -27.65
#